data_fa60a4e5a8d73bfe2f8a3e80be82fdaa
#
_entry.id   fa60a4e5a8d73bfe2f8a3e80be82fdaa
#
_cell.length_a   1.000
_cell.length_b   1.000
_cell.length_c   1.000
_cell.angle_alpha   90.00
_cell.angle_beta   90.00
_cell.angle_gamma   90.00
#
_symmetry.space_group_name_H-M   'P 1'
#
loop_
_entity.id
_entity.type
_entity.pdbx_description
1 polymer ?
#
loop_
_entity_poly.entity_id
_entity_poly.type
_entity_poly.pdbx_seq_one_letter_code
_entity_poly.pdbx_strand_id
1 'polypeptide(L)'
;MEKTSFLPTRDLIIFPGVVTPIYVGRKDSLTTLEEAVKNKNKLILGLQKDPNVEEPDLDKGIYKVGILVSILQVIKMPNNNIKVLVEGESRVKISNVSLTNGHYEADYTFVRELAKKSKETEAIFRKVFSYFEKYLSFAGKSAVELLVTLKNNKDFSLSFDVIAANLPITTDLKQELVEIFNIRDRGYRLLDILSNEMEIVSLEKKIDDKVKSKMNEAQKAYYLKEKISALKEELGDYSQDDDILELVDKMKEANLPEEVQKKLENEVKKLSKMQPFSAESSVTRNYIETVLDLPWNNTTEDILDIKVSSDILERDHYGLKEPKTKVLDYLAVKKLNPEAKGSILCLVGPPGVGKTSLVKSIADSMGRAFVRVSLGGVRDEAEIRGHRRTYVGSMPGKIMKALKEAGTNNPVILLDEIDKMSSDMKGDPASAMLEVLDPEQNKSFEDHFVDMPFDLSKVFFVATANSLYPVSRPLIDRMEIVELDSYTEYEKLHIAKQYLIKQARKENGLEKISLSITDKAISRIINEYTAEPGVRNLKRQIIKLCRKLARIVVEEGRESIKIGVKDLETYLGKPIYRKETRRKEETRIGSVNGLGVTSVGGCTLPVQAVTVPGKGGLSVTGKLGDVMKESVEVAFNYVKSNLDHYVPHDEEFFAKKNIHIHFPDGATPKDGPSAGIAITTAIISVLCNREIRQDVAMTGEVSLLGDVLPIGGVKEKVLGAHRGGIREVIIPEGNARDQEDIPEEIKGEMKIHIAKTYADVEKIIFADKK
;
A
#
# COMPACT_ATOMS: atom_id res chain seq x y z
N MET A 1 -35.85 -37.06 -5.69
CA MET A 1 -34.71 -36.12 -5.80
C MET A 1 -33.60 -36.90 -6.46
N GLU A 2 -32.99 -36.32 -7.47
CA GLU A 2 -31.82 -36.92 -8.10
C GLU A 2 -30.57 -36.38 -7.39
N LYS A 3 -29.48 -37.15 -7.35
CA LYS A 3 -28.23 -36.78 -6.71
C LYS A 3 -27.10 -36.75 -7.74
N THR A 4 -26.25 -35.70 -7.71
CA THR A 4 -25.12 -35.59 -8.62
C THR A 4 -23.98 -34.75 -7.99
N SER A 5 -22.82 -34.78 -8.62
CA SER A 5 -21.68 -33.95 -8.22
C SER A 5 -22.03 -32.47 -8.24
N PHE A 6 -21.52 -31.73 -7.26
CA PHE A 6 -21.78 -30.29 -7.07
C PHE A 6 -20.48 -29.51 -6.98
N LEU A 7 -20.44 -28.33 -7.57
CA LEU A 7 -19.28 -27.44 -7.50
C LEU A 7 -19.68 -26.00 -7.09
N PRO A 8 -19.20 -25.49 -5.97
CA PRO A 8 -19.43 -24.11 -5.59
C PRO A 8 -18.57 -23.16 -6.44
N THR A 9 -19.21 -22.17 -7.07
CA THR A 9 -18.55 -21.12 -7.85
C THR A 9 -18.50 -19.81 -7.07
N ARG A 10 -17.42 -19.01 -7.25
CA ARG A 10 -17.25 -17.70 -6.55
C ARG A 10 -17.88 -16.57 -7.35
N ASP A 11 -17.42 -16.41 -8.59
CA ASP A 11 -17.71 -15.21 -9.41
C ASP A 11 -18.28 -15.58 -10.77
N LEU A 12 -18.67 -16.83 -10.96
CA LEU A 12 -19.13 -17.34 -12.24
C LEU A 12 -20.50 -17.94 -12.13
N ILE A 13 -21.40 -17.46 -12.99
CA ILE A 13 -22.71 -18.02 -13.22
C ILE A 13 -22.80 -18.43 -14.69
N ILE A 14 -23.29 -19.64 -14.91
CA ILE A 14 -23.53 -20.18 -16.24
C ILE A 14 -25.04 -20.20 -16.48
N PHE A 15 -25.42 -19.84 -17.68
CA PHE A 15 -26.83 -19.90 -18.09
C PHE A 15 -27.07 -21.12 -18.95
N PRO A 16 -28.30 -21.65 -18.99
CA PRO A 16 -28.69 -22.71 -19.94
C PRO A 16 -28.38 -22.35 -21.39
N GLY A 17 -27.85 -23.31 -22.17
CA GLY A 17 -27.46 -23.14 -23.57
C GLY A 17 -26.17 -22.32 -23.79
N VAL A 18 -25.43 -21.97 -22.74
CA VAL A 18 -24.18 -21.23 -22.87
C VAL A 18 -22.99 -22.12 -22.56
N VAL A 19 -22.00 -22.10 -23.44
CA VAL A 19 -20.75 -22.83 -23.28
C VAL A 19 -19.70 -21.88 -22.67
N THR A 20 -19.13 -22.27 -21.53
CA THR A 20 -18.22 -21.42 -20.79
C THR A 20 -17.04 -22.23 -20.22
N PRO A 21 -15.78 -21.72 -20.30
CA PRO A 21 -14.68 -22.34 -19.61
C PRO A 21 -14.70 -21.98 -18.12
N ILE A 22 -14.55 -22.99 -17.26
CA ILE A 22 -14.34 -22.81 -15.81
C ILE A 22 -12.96 -23.27 -15.40
N TYR A 23 -12.41 -22.66 -14.35
CA TYR A 23 -11.11 -23.03 -13.79
C TYR A 23 -11.30 -23.63 -12.40
N VAL A 24 -10.84 -24.86 -12.23
CA VAL A 24 -10.98 -25.63 -10.99
C VAL A 24 -9.60 -25.83 -10.38
N GLY A 25 -9.42 -25.37 -9.12
CA GLY A 25 -8.12 -25.44 -8.45
C GLY A 25 -8.17 -25.90 -6.98
N ARG A 26 -9.36 -25.85 -6.33
CA ARG A 26 -9.52 -26.35 -4.96
C ARG A 26 -9.47 -27.87 -4.93
N LYS A 27 -8.83 -28.45 -3.90
CA LYS A 27 -8.62 -29.90 -3.76
C LYS A 27 -9.93 -30.69 -3.87
N ASP A 28 -10.94 -30.33 -3.09
CA ASP A 28 -12.23 -31.03 -3.07
C ASP A 28 -13.03 -30.81 -4.35
N SER A 29 -12.85 -29.64 -4.99
CA SER A 29 -13.44 -29.36 -6.30
C SER A 29 -12.79 -30.17 -7.42
N LEU A 30 -11.49 -30.44 -7.35
CA LEU A 30 -10.77 -31.30 -8.29
C LEU A 30 -11.24 -32.76 -8.17
N THR A 31 -11.35 -33.26 -6.94
CA THR A 31 -11.88 -34.60 -6.65
C THR A 31 -13.32 -34.73 -7.13
N THR A 32 -14.14 -33.70 -6.90
CA THR A 32 -15.53 -33.65 -7.38
C THR A 32 -15.62 -33.68 -8.90
N LEU A 33 -14.75 -32.98 -9.59
CA LEU A 33 -14.69 -32.97 -11.05
C LEU A 33 -14.28 -34.35 -11.60
N GLU A 34 -13.29 -35.02 -11.01
CA GLU A 34 -12.88 -36.36 -11.41
C GLU A 34 -14.01 -37.37 -11.25
N GLU A 35 -14.80 -37.25 -10.20
CA GLU A 35 -15.97 -38.11 -9.98
C GLU A 35 -17.12 -37.79 -10.95
N ALA A 36 -17.35 -36.49 -11.25
CA ALA A 36 -18.34 -36.09 -12.25
C ALA A 36 -18.02 -36.62 -13.66
N VAL A 37 -16.72 -36.63 -14.02
CA VAL A 37 -16.27 -37.18 -15.31
C VAL A 37 -16.53 -38.71 -15.40
N LYS A 38 -16.35 -39.43 -14.29
CA LYS A 38 -16.68 -40.88 -14.22
C LYS A 38 -18.20 -41.12 -14.30
N ASN A 39 -18.98 -40.22 -13.72
CA ASN A 39 -20.44 -40.35 -13.58
C ASN A 39 -21.19 -39.51 -14.61
N LYS A 40 -21.22 -39.94 -15.87
CA LYS A 40 -22.03 -39.36 -16.97
C LYS A 40 -21.73 -37.92 -17.37
N ASN A 41 -20.60 -37.35 -17.02
CA ASN A 41 -20.16 -35.97 -17.34
C ASN A 41 -21.16 -34.87 -16.94
N LYS A 42 -21.98 -35.06 -15.89
CA LYS A 42 -22.94 -34.06 -15.39
C LYS A 42 -22.50 -33.52 -14.05
N LEU A 43 -22.67 -32.21 -13.86
CA LEU A 43 -22.24 -31.49 -12.70
C LEU A 43 -23.22 -30.35 -12.41
N ILE A 44 -23.50 -30.06 -11.14
CA ILE A 44 -24.25 -28.85 -10.76
C ILE A 44 -23.27 -27.77 -10.37
N LEU A 45 -23.45 -26.58 -10.94
CA LEU A 45 -22.76 -25.38 -10.52
C LEU A 45 -23.68 -24.49 -9.68
N GLY A 46 -23.28 -24.15 -8.49
CA GLY A 46 -24.02 -23.29 -7.59
C GLY A 46 -23.15 -22.14 -7.07
N LEU A 47 -23.67 -20.90 -7.14
CA LEU A 47 -22.96 -19.72 -6.69
C LEU A 47 -22.91 -19.69 -5.15
N GLN A 48 -21.73 -19.38 -4.59
CA GLN A 48 -21.61 -19.03 -3.17
C GLN A 48 -22.01 -17.57 -2.94
N LYS A 49 -22.63 -17.30 -1.78
CA LYS A 49 -23.14 -15.95 -1.45
C LYS A 49 -22.04 -14.94 -1.11
N ASP A 50 -20.96 -15.39 -0.50
CA ASP A 50 -19.79 -14.55 -0.22
C ASP A 50 -18.58 -15.08 -1.02
N PRO A 51 -18.11 -14.36 -2.03
CA PRO A 51 -16.99 -14.78 -2.86
C PRO A 51 -15.65 -14.82 -2.12
N ASN A 52 -15.52 -14.14 -0.96
CA ASN A 52 -14.28 -14.05 -0.19
C ASN A 52 -14.04 -15.27 0.72
N VAL A 53 -15.06 -16.08 0.97
CA VAL A 53 -14.95 -17.28 1.81
C VAL A 53 -14.35 -18.42 1.02
N GLU A 54 -13.28 -19.04 1.52
CA GLU A 54 -12.65 -20.18 0.82
C GLU A 54 -13.49 -21.45 0.85
N GLU A 55 -14.05 -21.78 1.99
CA GLU A 55 -14.95 -22.94 2.19
C GLU A 55 -16.32 -22.43 2.62
N PRO A 56 -17.29 -22.33 1.69
CA PRO A 56 -18.62 -21.82 2.03
C PRO A 56 -19.39 -22.83 2.92
N ASP A 57 -20.18 -22.28 3.82
CA ASP A 57 -21.17 -23.06 4.55
C ASP A 57 -22.14 -23.74 3.53
N LEU A 58 -22.15 -25.05 3.51
CA LEU A 58 -22.89 -25.83 2.52
C LEU A 58 -24.43 -25.67 2.62
N ASP A 59 -24.94 -25.28 3.80
CA ASP A 59 -26.36 -25.07 4.03
C ASP A 59 -26.83 -23.63 3.77
N LYS A 60 -26.06 -22.64 4.20
CA LYS A 60 -26.44 -21.21 4.19
C LYS A 60 -25.62 -20.35 3.25
N GLY A 61 -24.41 -20.77 2.94
CA GLY A 61 -23.44 -20.01 2.13
C GLY A 61 -23.60 -20.17 0.62
N ILE A 62 -24.54 -20.99 0.14
CA ILE A 62 -24.78 -21.27 -1.28
C ILE A 62 -26.19 -20.84 -1.66
N TYR A 63 -26.36 -20.32 -2.87
CA TYR A 63 -27.69 -20.05 -3.42
C TYR A 63 -28.45 -21.36 -3.70
N LYS A 64 -29.75 -21.36 -3.48
CA LYS A 64 -30.60 -22.56 -3.61
C LYS A 64 -30.97 -22.91 -5.05
N VAL A 65 -30.60 -22.09 -5.98
CA VAL A 65 -30.79 -22.33 -7.43
C VAL A 65 -29.46 -22.32 -8.11
N GLY A 66 -29.18 -23.39 -8.85
CA GLY A 66 -27.96 -23.52 -9.65
C GLY A 66 -28.28 -24.05 -11.05
N ILE A 67 -27.24 -24.35 -11.80
CA ILE A 67 -27.32 -24.84 -13.16
C ILE A 67 -26.73 -26.25 -13.24
N LEU A 68 -27.47 -27.18 -13.78
CA LEU A 68 -26.96 -28.47 -14.23
C LEU A 68 -26.18 -28.24 -15.52
N VAL A 69 -24.94 -28.69 -15.57
CA VAL A 69 -24.05 -28.52 -16.72
C VAL A 69 -23.52 -29.87 -17.21
N SER A 70 -23.26 -29.95 -18.50
CA SER A 70 -22.53 -31.04 -19.14
C SER A 70 -21.07 -30.68 -19.32
N ILE A 71 -20.15 -31.57 -19.00
CA ILE A 71 -18.72 -31.41 -19.22
C ILE A 71 -18.42 -31.81 -20.69
N LEU A 72 -17.96 -30.81 -21.46
CA LEU A 72 -17.62 -31.01 -22.88
C LEU A 72 -16.14 -31.39 -23.06
N GLN A 73 -15.24 -30.74 -22.30
CA GLN A 73 -13.81 -30.96 -22.42
C GLN A 73 -13.09 -30.63 -21.11
N VAL A 74 -12.06 -31.41 -20.77
CA VAL A 74 -11.20 -31.23 -19.61
C VAL A 74 -9.77 -31.07 -20.07
N ILE A 75 -9.12 -29.97 -19.69
CA ILE A 75 -7.73 -29.63 -20.07
C ILE A 75 -6.91 -29.41 -18.78
N LYS A 76 -5.88 -30.23 -18.58
CA LYS A 76 -4.94 -30.06 -17.46
C LYS A 76 -3.96 -28.93 -17.75
N MET A 77 -3.77 -28.04 -16.79
CA MET A 77 -2.85 -26.91 -16.90
C MET A 77 -1.57 -27.14 -16.06
N PRO A 78 -0.45 -26.47 -16.38
CA PRO A 78 0.85 -26.70 -15.71
C PRO A 78 0.85 -26.49 -14.18
N ASN A 79 -0.10 -25.71 -13.64
CA ASN A 79 -0.16 -25.30 -12.23
C ASN A 79 -1.12 -26.14 -11.38
N ASN A 80 -1.33 -27.40 -11.69
CA ASN A 80 -2.34 -28.27 -11.05
C ASN A 80 -3.79 -27.77 -11.14
N ASN A 81 -4.08 -26.71 -11.86
CA ASN A 81 -5.42 -26.25 -12.15
C ASN A 81 -5.97 -26.99 -13.37
N ILE A 82 -7.27 -27.24 -13.38
CA ILE A 82 -7.95 -27.87 -14.51
C ILE A 82 -8.88 -26.84 -15.15
N LYS A 83 -8.72 -26.64 -16.45
CA LYS A 83 -9.69 -25.88 -17.27
C LYS A 83 -10.72 -26.84 -17.83
N VAL A 84 -11.98 -26.57 -17.54
CA VAL A 84 -13.10 -27.40 -17.98
C VAL A 84 -14.01 -26.57 -18.84
N LEU A 85 -14.36 -27.08 -20.03
CA LEU A 85 -15.37 -26.47 -20.86
C LEU A 85 -16.71 -27.15 -20.53
N VAL A 86 -17.67 -26.35 -20.08
CA VAL A 86 -18.98 -26.82 -19.66
C VAL A 86 -20.11 -26.13 -20.45
N GLU A 87 -21.20 -26.83 -20.68
CA GLU A 87 -22.42 -26.29 -21.27
C GLU A 87 -23.56 -26.35 -20.25
N GLY A 88 -24.23 -25.21 -20.05
CA GLY A 88 -25.42 -25.14 -19.21
C GLY A 88 -26.60 -25.90 -19.81
N GLU A 89 -27.19 -26.83 -19.08
CA GLU A 89 -28.38 -27.60 -19.57
C GLU A 89 -29.68 -27.01 -19.02
N SER A 90 -29.80 -26.92 -17.71
CA SER A 90 -31.06 -26.52 -17.06
C SER A 90 -30.89 -25.98 -15.66
N ARG A 91 -31.86 -25.19 -15.22
CA ARG A 91 -31.98 -24.72 -13.85
C ARG A 91 -32.41 -25.85 -12.92
N VAL A 92 -31.78 -25.92 -11.76
CA VAL A 92 -32.11 -26.90 -10.72
C VAL A 92 -32.23 -26.22 -9.34
N LYS A 93 -33.17 -26.69 -8.54
CA LYS A 93 -33.19 -26.38 -7.12
C LYS A 93 -32.26 -27.33 -6.38
N ILE A 94 -31.32 -26.77 -5.66
CA ILE A 94 -30.30 -27.45 -4.88
C ILE A 94 -30.83 -27.67 -3.46
N SER A 95 -30.64 -28.86 -2.92
CA SER A 95 -30.94 -29.22 -1.55
C SER A 95 -29.88 -30.20 -1.04
N ASN A 96 -29.67 -30.26 0.28
CA ASN A 96 -28.78 -31.22 0.94
C ASN A 96 -27.37 -31.30 0.31
N VAL A 97 -26.68 -30.18 0.21
CA VAL A 97 -25.28 -30.17 -0.23
C VAL A 97 -24.42 -30.82 0.83
N SER A 98 -23.61 -31.79 0.49
CA SER A 98 -22.73 -32.52 1.41
C SER A 98 -21.38 -32.79 0.80
N LEU A 99 -20.35 -32.84 1.64
CA LEU A 99 -19.01 -33.25 1.30
C LEU A 99 -18.83 -34.71 1.74
N THR A 100 -18.79 -35.65 0.79
CA THR A 100 -18.69 -37.08 1.07
C THR A 100 -17.40 -37.61 0.41
N ASN A 101 -16.52 -38.25 1.17
CA ASN A 101 -15.23 -38.78 0.69
C ASN A 101 -14.36 -37.78 -0.10
N GLY A 102 -14.40 -36.50 0.27
CA GLY A 102 -13.61 -35.41 -0.34
C GLY A 102 -14.18 -34.90 -1.69
N HIS A 103 -15.42 -35.20 -2.02
CA HIS A 103 -16.12 -34.60 -3.15
C HIS A 103 -17.50 -34.07 -2.75
N TYR A 104 -17.92 -33.00 -3.42
CA TYR A 104 -19.19 -32.35 -3.15
C TYR A 104 -20.29 -33.05 -3.95
N GLU A 105 -21.41 -33.33 -3.28
CA GLU A 105 -22.62 -33.85 -3.87
C GLU A 105 -23.82 -33.02 -3.42
N ALA A 106 -24.84 -32.93 -4.28
CA ALA A 106 -26.09 -32.27 -3.95
C ALA A 106 -27.29 -33.06 -4.46
N ASP A 107 -28.35 -33.03 -3.65
CA ASP A 107 -29.68 -33.45 -4.13
C ASP A 107 -30.27 -32.30 -4.92
N TYR A 108 -30.93 -32.61 -6.04
CA TYR A 108 -31.53 -31.58 -6.86
C TYR A 108 -32.89 -31.99 -7.42
N THR A 109 -33.65 -30.98 -7.82
CA THR A 109 -34.90 -31.14 -8.56
C THR A 109 -34.91 -30.17 -9.74
N PHE A 110 -35.34 -30.64 -10.90
CA PHE A 110 -35.51 -29.79 -12.08
C PHE A 110 -36.53 -28.70 -11.82
N VAL A 111 -36.21 -27.49 -12.22
CA VAL A 111 -37.14 -26.38 -12.17
C VAL A 111 -38.02 -26.40 -13.42
N ARG A 112 -39.31 -26.46 -13.20
CA ARG A 112 -40.27 -26.34 -14.29
C ARG A 112 -40.49 -24.87 -14.64
N GLU A 113 -40.08 -24.45 -15.83
CA GLU A 113 -40.33 -23.10 -16.29
C GLU A 113 -41.82 -22.82 -16.47
N LEU A 114 -42.32 -21.72 -15.94
CA LEU A 114 -43.69 -21.28 -16.01
C LEU A 114 -43.87 -20.35 -17.22
N ALA A 115 -45.01 -20.47 -17.90
CA ALA A 115 -45.42 -19.67 -19.07
C ALA A 115 -44.62 -19.95 -20.39
N LYS A 116 -45.06 -20.93 -21.14
CA LYS A 116 -44.62 -21.19 -22.55
C LYS A 116 -45.34 -20.24 -23.48
N LYS A 117 -44.62 -19.77 -24.55
CA LYS A 117 -45.05 -18.97 -25.70
C LYS A 117 -46.44 -18.31 -25.59
N SER A 118 -46.42 -17.04 -25.19
CA SER A 118 -47.55 -16.13 -25.33
C SER A 118 -47.20 -14.99 -26.30
N LYS A 119 -48.19 -14.33 -26.87
CA LYS A 119 -47.96 -13.09 -27.66
C LYS A 119 -47.23 -12.03 -26.84
N GLU A 120 -47.45 -12.00 -25.53
CA GLU A 120 -46.80 -11.09 -24.60
C GLU A 120 -45.31 -11.44 -24.47
N THR A 121 -44.93 -12.72 -24.29
CA THR A 121 -43.52 -13.14 -24.21
C THR A 121 -42.76 -12.84 -25.51
N GLU A 122 -43.42 -12.99 -26.65
CA GLU A 122 -42.85 -12.60 -27.95
C GLU A 122 -42.64 -11.10 -28.06
N ALA A 123 -43.57 -10.30 -27.59
CA ALA A 123 -43.41 -8.83 -27.56
C ALA A 123 -42.29 -8.38 -26.67
N ILE A 124 -42.15 -8.99 -25.47
CA ILE A 124 -41.04 -8.75 -24.55
C ILE A 124 -39.72 -9.13 -25.22
N PHE A 125 -39.61 -10.30 -25.84
CA PHE A 125 -38.41 -10.75 -26.55
C PHE A 125 -37.99 -9.77 -27.63
N ARG A 126 -38.91 -9.33 -28.48
CA ARG A 126 -38.62 -8.33 -29.53
C ARG A 126 -38.04 -7.04 -28.94
N LYS A 127 -38.58 -6.63 -27.80
CA LYS A 127 -38.10 -5.41 -27.10
C LYS A 127 -36.73 -5.63 -26.49
N VAL A 128 -36.50 -6.73 -25.77
CA VAL A 128 -35.19 -7.11 -25.19
C VAL A 128 -34.14 -7.24 -26.30
N PHE A 129 -34.47 -7.91 -27.41
CA PHE A 129 -33.57 -8.05 -28.54
C PHE A 129 -33.18 -6.70 -29.16
N SER A 130 -34.16 -5.80 -29.37
CA SER A 130 -33.89 -4.45 -29.89
C SER A 130 -33.01 -3.62 -28.95
N TYR A 131 -33.21 -3.74 -27.64
CA TYR A 131 -32.34 -3.06 -26.64
C TYR A 131 -30.95 -3.65 -26.63
N PHE A 132 -30.82 -4.97 -26.72
CA PHE A 132 -29.52 -5.64 -26.76
C PHE A 132 -28.74 -5.32 -28.06
N GLU A 133 -29.40 -5.27 -29.21
CA GLU A 133 -28.78 -4.82 -30.46
C GLU A 133 -28.27 -3.39 -30.38
N LYS A 134 -29.06 -2.47 -29.79
CA LYS A 134 -28.63 -1.09 -29.53
C LYS A 134 -27.45 -1.04 -28.55
N TYR A 135 -27.53 -1.82 -27.47
CA TYR A 135 -26.44 -1.90 -26.48
C TYR A 135 -25.12 -2.33 -27.15
N LEU A 136 -25.13 -3.40 -27.97
CA LEU A 136 -23.95 -3.86 -28.70
C LEU A 136 -23.40 -2.77 -29.65
N SER A 137 -24.26 -2.06 -30.33
CA SER A 137 -23.89 -0.97 -31.23
C SER A 137 -23.23 0.20 -30.45
N PHE A 138 -23.76 0.57 -29.28
CA PHE A 138 -23.20 1.63 -28.45
C PHE A 138 -21.88 1.21 -27.80
N ALA A 139 -21.77 -0.07 -27.37
CA ALA A 139 -20.56 -0.64 -26.77
C ALA A 139 -19.46 -0.94 -27.80
N GLY A 140 -19.67 -0.68 -29.08
CA GLY A 140 -18.69 -0.92 -30.14
C GLY A 140 -18.35 -2.41 -30.37
N LYS A 141 -19.20 -3.33 -29.90
CA LYS A 141 -19.01 -4.77 -30.03
C LYS A 141 -19.70 -5.29 -31.28
N SER A 142 -18.94 -5.83 -32.21
CA SER A 142 -19.51 -6.53 -33.37
C SER A 142 -19.82 -8.00 -32.98
N ALA A 143 -21.09 -8.34 -32.83
CA ALA A 143 -21.55 -9.67 -32.48
C ALA A 143 -22.64 -10.15 -33.49
N VAL A 144 -22.35 -9.99 -34.78
CA VAL A 144 -23.31 -10.27 -35.86
C VAL A 144 -23.83 -11.73 -35.81
N GLU A 145 -22.94 -12.70 -35.59
CA GLU A 145 -23.31 -14.13 -35.50
C GLU A 145 -24.25 -14.40 -34.32
N LEU A 146 -24.01 -13.78 -33.17
CA LEU A 146 -24.86 -13.92 -31.99
C LEU A 146 -26.26 -13.33 -32.24
N LEU A 147 -26.34 -12.16 -32.87
CA LEU A 147 -27.61 -11.53 -33.22
C LEU A 147 -28.40 -12.36 -34.21
N VAL A 148 -27.76 -12.96 -35.23
CA VAL A 148 -28.38 -13.85 -36.19
C VAL A 148 -28.92 -15.12 -35.51
N THR A 149 -28.14 -15.69 -34.60
CA THR A 149 -28.53 -16.89 -33.85
C THR A 149 -29.74 -16.59 -32.95
N LEU A 150 -29.74 -15.49 -32.21
CA LEU A 150 -30.85 -15.07 -31.36
C LEU A 150 -32.12 -14.78 -32.15
N LYS A 151 -32.01 -14.14 -33.30
CA LYS A 151 -33.15 -13.80 -34.16
C LYS A 151 -33.84 -15.04 -34.72
N ASN A 152 -33.07 -16.08 -35.00
CA ASN A 152 -33.59 -17.34 -35.57
C ASN A 152 -34.05 -18.33 -34.50
N ASN A 153 -33.72 -18.09 -33.23
CA ASN A 153 -34.11 -18.99 -32.14
C ASN A 153 -35.59 -18.82 -31.80
N LYS A 154 -36.30 -19.97 -31.74
CA LYS A 154 -37.72 -20.03 -31.37
C LYS A 154 -37.95 -20.23 -29.88
N ASP A 155 -36.89 -20.44 -29.11
CA ASP A 155 -36.92 -20.55 -27.65
C ASP A 155 -36.54 -19.23 -27.01
N PHE A 156 -37.54 -18.50 -26.51
CA PHE A 156 -37.32 -17.19 -25.87
C PHE A 156 -36.63 -17.32 -24.51
N SER A 157 -36.83 -18.42 -23.77
CA SER A 157 -36.15 -18.66 -22.51
C SER A 157 -34.64 -18.73 -22.71
N LEU A 158 -34.21 -19.58 -23.64
CA LEU A 158 -32.82 -19.72 -24.02
C LEU A 158 -32.23 -18.40 -24.56
N SER A 159 -33.02 -17.66 -25.34
CA SER A 159 -32.57 -16.39 -25.90
C SER A 159 -32.33 -15.34 -24.80
N PHE A 160 -33.18 -15.26 -23.77
CA PHE A 160 -32.95 -14.38 -22.61
C PHE A 160 -31.69 -14.76 -21.83
N ASP A 161 -31.44 -16.07 -21.66
CA ASP A 161 -30.29 -16.58 -20.97
C ASP A 161 -28.98 -16.27 -21.71
N VAL A 162 -28.96 -16.43 -23.03
CA VAL A 162 -27.80 -16.07 -23.86
C VAL A 162 -27.54 -14.56 -23.83
N ILE A 163 -28.59 -13.73 -23.86
CA ILE A 163 -28.44 -12.27 -23.72
C ILE A 163 -27.85 -11.93 -22.33
N ALA A 164 -28.42 -12.48 -21.24
CA ALA A 164 -27.96 -12.25 -19.89
C ALA A 164 -26.49 -12.66 -19.68
N ALA A 165 -26.06 -13.78 -20.28
CA ALA A 165 -24.68 -14.25 -20.23
C ALA A 165 -23.68 -13.24 -20.86
N ASN A 166 -24.11 -12.54 -21.92
CA ASN A 166 -23.28 -11.60 -22.68
C ASN A 166 -23.30 -10.15 -22.15
N LEU A 167 -24.04 -9.87 -21.06
CA LEU A 167 -24.03 -8.56 -20.40
C LEU A 167 -22.97 -8.47 -19.33
N PRO A 168 -22.28 -7.33 -19.19
CA PRO A 168 -21.26 -7.08 -18.16
C PRO A 168 -21.88 -6.67 -16.81
N ILE A 169 -22.91 -7.38 -16.39
CA ILE A 169 -23.62 -7.14 -15.13
C ILE A 169 -23.02 -7.95 -13.98
N THR A 170 -23.28 -7.49 -12.76
CA THR A 170 -22.77 -8.13 -11.54
C THR A 170 -23.27 -9.57 -11.37
N THR A 171 -22.51 -10.36 -10.64
CA THR A 171 -22.84 -11.76 -10.37
C THR A 171 -24.18 -11.90 -9.65
N ASP A 172 -24.52 -10.96 -8.75
CA ASP A 172 -25.79 -10.94 -8.04
C ASP A 172 -26.99 -10.75 -8.99
N LEU A 173 -26.88 -9.85 -9.96
CA LEU A 173 -27.92 -9.64 -10.98
C LEU A 173 -28.07 -10.85 -11.90
N LYS A 174 -26.96 -11.54 -12.22
CA LYS A 174 -27.00 -12.78 -12.98
C LYS A 174 -27.70 -13.89 -12.19
N GLN A 175 -27.41 -13.99 -10.88
CA GLN A 175 -28.07 -14.98 -10.02
C GLN A 175 -29.56 -14.68 -9.85
N GLU A 176 -29.95 -13.43 -9.72
CA GLU A 176 -31.35 -13.01 -9.70
C GLU A 176 -32.10 -13.49 -10.95
N LEU A 177 -31.50 -13.31 -12.14
CA LEU A 177 -32.07 -13.78 -13.41
C LEU A 177 -32.17 -15.31 -13.49
N VAL A 178 -31.24 -16.05 -12.89
CA VAL A 178 -31.32 -17.52 -12.79
C VAL A 178 -32.45 -17.96 -11.88
N GLU A 179 -32.76 -17.21 -10.82
CA GLU A 179 -33.81 -17.53 -9.83
C GLU A 179 -35.23 -17.19 -10.31
N ILE A 180 -35.38 -16.39 -11.36
CA ILE A 180 -36.70 -16.08 -11.96
C ILE A 180 -37.13 -17.19 -12.90
N PHE A 181 -38.06 -18.04 -12.46
CA PHE A 181 -38.53 -19.20 -13.20
C PHE A 181 -39.64 -18.88 -14.23
N ASN A 182 -40.32 -17.75 -14.07
CA ASN A 182 -41.31 -17.29 -15.03
C ASN A 182 -40.62 -16.57 -16.19
N ILE A 183 -40.74 -17.07 -17.40
CA ILE A 183 -40.06 -16.53 -18.59
C ILE A 183 -40.45 -15.06 -18.82
N ARG A 184 -41.72 -14.72 -18.61
CA ARG A 184 -42.20 -13.33 -18.77
C ARG A 184 -41.54 -12.37 -17.79
N ASP A 185 -41.52 -12.73 -16.51
CA ASP A 185 -40.98 -11.89 -15.46
C ASP A 185 -39.46 -11.74 -15.61
N ARG A 186 -38.74 -12.81 -16.03
CA ARG A 186 -37.33 -12.78 -16.39
C ARG A 186 -37.06 -11.83 -17.56
N GLY A 187 -37.92 -11.88 -18.59
CA GLY A 187 -37.84 -10.98 -19.74
C GLY A 187 -38.02 -9.51 -19.34
N TYR A 188 -38.99 -9.20 -18.48
CA TYR A 188 -39.14 -7.85 -17.93
C TYR A 188 -37.93 -7.40 -17.11
N ARG A 189 -37.42 -8.27 -16.24
CA ARG A 189 -36.23 -7.95 -15.42
C ARG A 189 -35.01 -7.74 -16.30
N LEU A 190 -34.80 -8.55 -17.32
CA LEU A 190 -33.72 -8.38 -18.28
C LEU A 190 -33.84 -7.08 -19.08
N LEU A 191 -35.07 -6.68 -19.43
CA LEU A 191 -35.32 -5.40 -20.10
C LEU A 191 -34.96 -4.21 -19.22
N ASP A 192 -35.29 -4.27 -17.93
CA ASP A 192 -34.96 -3.25 -16.95
C ASP A 192 -33.42 -3.12 -16.79
N ILE A 193 -32.72 -4.24 -16.66
CA ILE A 193 -31.26 -4.30 -16.60
C ILE A 193 -30.65 -3.71 -17.88
N LEU A 194 -31.13 -4.09 -19.06
CA LEU A 194 -30.64 -3.56 -20.33
C LEU A 194 -30.89 -2.08 -20.49
N SER A 195 -32.02 -1.58 -19.97
CA SER A 195 -32.33 -0.13 -19.99
C SER A 195 -31.29 0.66 -19.18
N ASN A 196 -30.97 0.17 -17.97
CA ASN A 196 -29.98 0.79 -17.11
C ASN A 196 -28.56 0.73 -17.71
N GLU A 197 -28.17 -0.42 -18.26
CA GLU A 197 -26.88 -0.58 -18.94
C GLU A 197 -26.77 0.35 -20.16
N MET A 198 -27.85 0.54 -20.91
CA MET A 198 -27.87 1.49 -22.02
C MET A 198 -27.69 2.94 -21.57
N GLU A 199 -28.28 3.32 -20.44
CA GLU A 199 -28.05 4.66 -19.88
C GLU A 199 -26.59 4.87 -19.52
N ILE A 200 -25.97 3.89 -18.85
CA ILE A 200 -24.54 3.93 -18.47
C ILE A 200 -23.67 4.09 -19.72
N VAL A 201 -23.82 3.21 -20.72
CA VAL A 201 -23.03 3.25 -21.96
C VAL A 201 -23.28 4.55 -22.75
N SER A 202 -24.51 5.09 -22.70
CA SER A 202 -24.82 6.37 -23.35
C SER A 202 -24.15 7.55 -22.64
N LEU A 203 -24.00 7.49 -21.32
CA LEU A 203 -23.27 8.48 -20.52
C LEU A 203 -21.76 8.36 -20.75
N GLU A 204 -21.20 7.15 -20.80
CA GLU A 204 -19.81 6.90 -21.16
C GLU A 204 -19.48 7.47 -22.53
N LYS A 205 -20.33 7.22 -23.52
CA LYS A 205 -20.16 7.79 -24.86
C LYS A 205 -20.25 9.32 -24.87
N LYS A 206 -21.16 9.93 -24.09
CA LYS A 206 -21.22 11.39 -23.93
C LYS A 206 -19.99 11.96 -23.26
N ILE A 207 -19.39 11.23 -22.31
CA ILE A 207 -18.12 11.59 -21.67
C ILE A 207 -16.99 11.48 -22.69
N ASP A 208 -16.91 10.39 -23.43
CA ASP A 208 -15.94 10.17 -24.48
C ASP A 208 -16.06 11.19 -25.61
N ASP A 209 -17.29 11.52 -26.02
CA ASP A 209 -17.56 12.57 -27.01
C ASP A 209 -17.20 13.96 -26.47
N LYS A 210 -17.40 14.23 -25.17
CA LYS A 210 -16.91 15.46 -24.49
C LYS A 210 -15.39 15.49 -24.40
N VAL A 211 -14.74 14.37 -24.10
CA VAL A 211 -13.28 14.26 -24.10
C VAL A 211 -12.75 14.43 -25.53
N LYS A 212 -13.35 13.76 -26.50
CA LYS A 212 -13.03 13.92 -27.93
C LYS A 212 -13.33 15.34 -28.44
N SER A 213 -14.41 16.00 -27.97
CA SER A 213 -14.67 17.39 -28.37
C SER A 213 -13.70 18.36 -27.75
N LYS A 214 -13.24 18.13 -26.52
CA LYS A 214 -12.14 18.92 -25.92
C LYS A 214 -10.79 18.63 -26.60
N MET A 215 -10.54 17.38 -27.02
CA MET A 215 -9.40 17.05 -27.88
C MET A 215 -9.57 17.63 -29.28
N ASN A 216 -10.79 17.63 -29.85
CA ASN A 216 -11.11 18.27 -31.11
C ASN A 216 -11.07 19.81 -31.03
N GLU A 217 -11.31 20.42 -29.88
CA GLU A 217 -11.06 21.87 -29.69
C GLU A 217 -9.57 22.17 -29.70
N ALA A 218 -8.73 21.32 -29.10
CA ALA A 218 -7.27 21.42 -29.23
C ALA A 218 -6.82 21.09 -30.65
N GLN A 219 -7.38 20.06 -31.29
CA GLN A 219 -7.15 19.75 -32.70
C GLN A 219 -7.77 20.78 -33.65
N LYS A 220 -8.89 21.39 -33.31
CA LYS A 220 -9.51 22.46 -34.07
C LYS A 220 -8.76 23.79 -33.92
N ALA A 221 -8.22 24.04 -32.72
CA ALA A 221 -7.25 25.11 -32.51
C ALA A 221 -5.96 24.86 -33.28
N TYR A 222 -5.50 23.59 -33.30
CA TYR A 222 -4.37 23.16 -34.12
C TYR A 222 -4.70 23.26 -35.63
N TYR A 223 -5.86 22.74 -36.07
CA TYR A 223 -6.33 22.85 -37.47
C TYR A 223 -6.57 24.30 -37.91
N LEU A 224 -7.11 25.16 -37.02
CA LEU A 224 -7.23 26.61 -37.28
C LEU A 224 -5.84 27.27 -37.30
N LYS A 225 -4.93 26.85 -36.46
CA LYS A 225 -3.55 27.29 -36.48
C LYS A 225 -2.81 26.83 -37.77
N GLU A 226 -3.10 25.61 -38.22
CA GLU A 226 -2.61 25.08 -39.51
C GLU A 226 -3.27 25.79 -40.71
N LYS A 227 -4.55 26.05 -40.65
CA LYS A 227 -5.25 26.81 -41.70
C LYS A 227 -4.77 28.26 -41.77
N ILE A 228 -4.45 28.84 -40.60
CA ILE A 228 -3.76 30.13 -40.51
C ILE A 228 -2.33 30.02 -41.05
N SER A 229 -1.64 28.90 -40.77
CA SER A 229 -0.31 28.59 -41.29
C SER A 229 -0.33 28.40 -42.81
N ALA A 230 -1.30 27.62 -43.34
CA ALA A 230 -1.47 27.42 -44.77
C ALA A 230 -1.89 28.69 -45.50
N LEU A 231 -2.74 29.55 -44.88
CA LEU A 231 -3.06 30.87 -45.42
C LEU A 231 -1.90 31.86 -45.32
N LYS A 232 -1.00 31.71 -44.37
CA LYS A 232 0.27 32.43 -44.26
C LYS A 232 1.31 31.91 -45.25
N GLU A 233 1.28 30.61 -45.53
CA GLU A 233 2.12 29.97 -46.58
C GLU A 233 1.69 30.46 -47.98
N GLU A 234 0.40 30.57 -48.25
CA GLU A 234 -0.12 31.21 -49.48
C GLU A 234 0.19 32.74 -49.56
N LEU A 235 0.38 33.38 -48.41
CA LEU A 235 0.81 34.78 -48.27
C LEU A 235 2.32 34.95 -48.21
N GLY A 236 3.12 33.85 -48.29
CA GLY A 236 4.58 33.88 -48.34
C GLY A 236 5.27 34.11 -46.99
N ASP A 237 4.62 33.85 -45.87
CA ASP A 237 5.10 34.30 -44.56
C ASP A 237 5.23 33.20 -43.50
N TYR A 238 5.44 31.90 -43.87
CA TYR A 238 5.91 30.84 -42.97
C TYR A 238 6.49 29.70 -43.79
N SER A 239 7.78 29.64 -43.86
CA SER A 239 8.49 28.47 -44.39
C SER A 239 8.81 27.50 -43.25
N GLN A 240 8.88 26.19 -43.57
CA GLN A 240 9.45 25.16 -42.69
C GLN A 240 10.85 25.56 -42.21
N ASP A 241 11.47 26.48 -42.89
CA ASP A 241 12.77 27.08 -42.56
C ASP A 241 12.70 27.88 -41.23
N ASP A 242 11.60 28.55 -40.89
CA ASP A 242 11.49 29.33 -39.65
C ASP A 242 11.44 28.46 -38.40
N ASP A 243 10.71 27.34 -38.44
CA ASP A 243 10.65 26.35 -37.34
C ASP A 243 12.01 25.68 -37.13
N ILE A 244 12.72 25.40 -38.23
CA ILE A 244 14.07 24.83 -38.19
C ILE A 244 15.08 25.90 -37.74
N LEU A 245 14.93 27.14 -38.18
CA LEU A 245 15.76 28.26 -37.73
C LEU A 245 15.60 28.50 -36.23
N GLU A 246 14.37 28.43 -35.69
CA GLU A 246 14.14 28.52 -34.25
C GLU A 246 14.84 27.39 -33.44
N LEU A 247 14.85 26.15 -33.97
CA LEU A 247 15.58 25.03 -33.35
C LEU A 247 17.09 25.23 -33.44
N VAL A 248 17.59 25.75 -34.56
CA VAL A 248 19.02 26.06 -34.75
C VAL A 248 19.47 27.20 -33.83
N ASP A 249 18.63 28.23 -33.64
CA ASP A 249 18.96 29.33 -32.74
C ASP A 249 18.91 28.87 -31.26
N LYS A 250 17.92 28.08 -30.85
CA LYS A 250 17.92 27.41 -29.54
C LYS A 250 19.15 26.53 -29.33
N MET A 251 19.61 25.82 -30.37
CA MET A 251 20.85 25.03 -30.31
C MET A 251 22.08 25.88 -30.04
N LYS A 252 22.17 27.07 -30.62
CA LYS A 252 23.32 28.00 -30.42
C LYS A 252 23.30 28.58 -29.00
N GLU A 253 22.12 28.86 -28.47
CA GLU A 253 21.95 29.41 -27.13
C GLU A 253 22.16 28.35 -26.00
N ALA A 254 21.91 27.08 -26.29
CA ALA A 254 21.87 25.99 -25.33
C ALA A 254 23.23 25.45 -24.88
N ASN A 255 24.34 26.15 -25.06
CA ASN A 255 25.71 25.80 -24.59
C ASN A 255 25.96 24.26 -24.48
N LEU A 256 25.78 23.55 -25.61
CA LEU A 256 25.82 22.09 -25.68
C LEU A 256 27.25 21.56 -25.74
N PRO A 257 27.54 20.35 -25.23
CA PRO A 257 28.78 19.64 -25.51
C PRO A 257 28.95 19.37 -27.02
N GLU A 258 30.19 19.36 -27.53
CA GLU A 258 30.47 19.21 -28.96
C GLU A 258 29.82 17.94 -29.58
N GLU A 259 29.83 16.83 -28.86
CA GLU A 259 29.25 15.56 -29.35
C GLU A 259 27.73 15.64 -29.48
N VAL A 260 27.09 16.28 -28.52
CA VAL A 260 25.62 16.49 -28.49
C VAL A 260 25.26 17.45 -29.64
N GLN A 261 26.00 18.55 -29.79
CA GLN A 261 25.78 19.52 -30.87
C GLN A 261 25.88 18.86 -32.25
N LYS A 262 26.92 18.08 -32.50
CA LYS A 262 27.11 17.37 -33.79
C LYS A 262 25.97 16.40 -34.08
N LYS A 263 25.49 15.67 -33.02
CA LYS A 263 24.39 14.72 -33.19
C LYS A 263 23.06 15.45 -33.47
N LEU A 264 22.77 16.55 -32.76
CA LEU A 264 21.59 17.37 -33.01
C LEU A 264 21.61 18.05 -34.38
N GLU A 265 22.76 18.56 -34.85
CA GLU A 265 22.90 19.10 -36.20
C GLU A 265 22.53 18.08 -37.28
N ASN A 266 22.91 16.81 -37.08
CA ASN A 266 22.53 15.73 -37.97
C ASN A 266 21.03 15.41 -37.91
N GLU A 267 20.43 15.42 -36.72
CA GLU A 267 18.99 15.20 -36.59
C GLU A 267 18.18 16.38 -37.17
N VAL A 268 18.62 17.62 -36.99
CA VAL A 268 18.02 18.79 -37.63
C VAL A 268 18.14 18.71 -39.16
N LYS A 269 19.31 18.29 -39.70
CA LYS A 269 19.48 18.04 -41.16
C LYS A 269 18.58 16.91 -41.66
N LYS A 270 18.26 15.90 -40.84
CA LYS A 270 17.29 14.86 -41.21
C LYS A 270 15.87 15.44 -41.18
N LEU A 271 15.54 16.20 -40.15
CA LEU A 271 14.22 16.83 -39.99
C LEU A 271 13.89 17.74 -41.18
N SER A 272 14.90 18.50 -41.67
CA SER A 272 14.73 19.39 -42.85
C SER A 272 14.45 18.66 -44.17
N LYS A 273 14.77 17.34 -44.24
CA LYS A 273 14.51 16.50 -45.41
C LYS A 273 13.25 15.66 -45.31
N MET A 274 12.61 15.63 -44.12
CA MET A 274 11.39 14.88 -43.89
C MET A 274 10.17 15.63 -44.41
N GLN A 275 9.12 14.87 -44.76
CA GLN A 275 7.85 15.53 -45.11
C GLN A 275 7.26 16.22 -43.90
N PRO A 276 6.85 17.49 -44.02
CA PRO A 276 6.17 18.22 -42.95
C PRO A 276 4.99 17.42 -42.41
N PHE A 277 4.76 17.49 -41.08
CA PHE A 277 3.62 16.85 -40.39
C PHE A 277 3.55 15.32 -40.50
N SER A 278 4.62 14.64 -40.94
CA SER A 278 4.70 13.19 -40.82
C SER A 278 4.85 12.76 -39.34
N ALA A 279 4.40 11.55 -39.03
CA ALA A 279 4.60 11.01 -37.66
C ALA A 279 6.10 10.97 -37.29
N GLU A 280 6.95 10.69 -38.24
CA GLU A 280 8.41 10.63 -38.08
C GLU A 280 9.04 12.02 -37.84
N SER A 281 8.56 13.06 -38.53
CA SER A 281 9.00 14.43 -38.27
C SER A 281 8.61 14.91 -36.88
N SER A 282 7.39 14.58 -36.41
CA SER A 282 6.94 14.90 -35.07
C SER A 282 7.76 14.21 -33.99
N VAL A 283 8.12 12.93 -34.17
CA VAL A 283 8.98 12.17 -33.23
C VAL A 283 10.39 12.77 -33.21
N THR A 284 10.95 13.09 -34.38
CA THR A 284 12.30 13.69 -34.48
C THR A 284 12.33 15.08 -33.86
N ARG A 285 11.33 15.90 -34.09
CA ARG A 285 11.19 17.22 -33.47
C ARG A 285 11.12 17.13 -31.96
N ASN A 286 10.22 16.28 -31.42
CA ASN A 286 10.09 16.05 -29.97
C ASN A 286 11.39 15.54 -29.32
N TYR A 287 12.16 14.72 -30.07
CA TYR A 287 13.49 14.28 -29.63
C TYR A 287 14.46 15.47 -29.53
N ILE A 288 14.58 16.30 -30.59
CA ILE A 288 15.44 17.47 -30.59
C ILE A 288 15.07 18.43 -29.46
N GLU A 289 13.79 18.78 -29.33
CA GLU A 289 13.30 19.65 -28.27
C GLU A 289 13.61 19.07 -26.87
N THR A 290 13.41 17.77 -26.68
CA THR A 290 13.70 17.11 -25.39
C THR A 290 15.19 17.17 -25.06
N VAL A 291 16.08 16.95 -26.04
CA VAL A 291 17.52 17.01 -25.80
C VAL A 291 18.00 18.44 -25.56
N LEU A 292 17.42 19.43 -26.25
CA LEU A 292 17.70 20.85 -26.03
C LEU A 292 17.26 21.34 -24.63
N ASP A 293 16.15 20.81 -24.12
CA ASP A 293 15.63 21.16 -22.80
C ASP A 293 16.44 20.55 -21.63
N LEU A 294 17.39 19.66 -21.93
CA LEU A 294 18.25 19.08 -20.88
C LEU A 294 19.34 20.07 -20.47
N PRO A 295 19.63 20.17 -19.17
CA PRO A 295 20.61 21.12 -18.64
C PRO A 295 22.03 20.59 -18.77
N TRP A 296 22.57 20.50 -19.98
CA TRP A 296 23.90 19.93 -20.25
C TRP A 296 25.03 20.62 -19.48
N ASN A 297 25.09 21.95 -19.54
CA ASN A 297 26.13 22.76 -18.90
C ASN A 297 25.57 23.83 -17.96
N ASN A 298 24.28 23.79 -17.62
CA ASN A 298 23.65 24.74 -16.73
C ASN A 298 23.82 24.29 -15.27
N THR A 299 24.76 24.89 -14.57
CA THR A 299 25.13 24.54 -13.18
C THR A 299 24.80 25.72 -12.25
N THR A 300 24.16 25.45 -11.11
CA THR A 300 23.96 26.44 -10.03
C THR A 300 25.22 26.48 -9.14
N GLU A 301 25.54 27.65 -8.60
CA GLU A 301 26.61 27.76 -7.61
C GLU A 301 26.16 27.22 -6.27
N ASP A 302 26.97 26.37 -5.64
CA ASP A 302 26.67 25.76 -4.35
C ASP A 302 26.89 26.74 -3.21
N ILE A 303 25.90 26.90 -2.35
CA ILE A 303 26.03 27.62 -1.09
C ILE A 303 26.50 26.60 -0.04
N LEU A 304 27.81 26.48 0.15
CA LEU A 304 28.41 25.55 1.12
C LEU A 304 28.80 26.26 2.42
N ASP A 305 27.86 26.94 3.06
CA ASP A 305 28.03 27.50 4.40
C ASP A 305 27.36 26.60 5.44
N ILE A 306 28.17 25.90 6.23
CA ILE A 306 27.72 24.93 7.24
C ILE A 306 26.82 25.61 8.31
N LYS A 307 27.07 26.88 8.65
CA LYS A 307 26.24 27.61 9.61
C LYS A 307 24.87 27.89 9.05
N VAL A 308 24.82 28.41 7.81
CA VAL A 308 23.55 28.66 7.11
C VAL A 308 22.75 27.35 6.93
N SER A 309 23.44 26.27 6.54
CA SER A 309 22.83 24.96 6.42
C SER A 309 22.24 24.45 7.74
N SER A 310 23.01 24.60 8.84
CA SER A 310 22.55 24.26 10.18
C SER A 310 21.31 25.08 10.59
N ASP A 311 21.33 26.39 10.35
CA ASP A 311 20.19 27.27 10.68
C ASP A 311 18.93 26.92 9.89
N ILE A 312 19.07 26.57 8.62
CA ILE A 312 17.94 26.12 7.76
C ILE A 312 17.36 24.80 8.29
N LEU A 313 18.22 23.81 8.59
CA LEU A 313 17.81 22.54 9.12
C LEU A 313 17.13 22.66 10.48
N GLU A 314 17.63 23.56 11.37
CA GLU A 314 17.02 23.83 12.67
C GLU A 314 15.69 24.60 12.53
N ARG A 315 15.61 25.55 11.59
CA ARG A 315 14.39 26.30 11.32
C ARG A 315 13.27 25.40 10.83
N ASP A 316 13.58 24.43 9.95
CA ASP A 316 12.56 23.64 9.22
C ASP A 316 12.22 22.32 9.91
N HIS A 317 13.08 21.81 10.77
CA HIS A 317 12.91 20.52 11.44
C HIS A 317 13.20 20.60 12.93
N TYR A 318 12.27 20.12 13.74
CA TYR A 318 12.48 19.96 15.17
C TYR A 318 13.14 18.61 15.46
N GLY A 319 14.11 18.58 16.37
CA GLY A 319 14.83 17.34 16.72
C GLY A 319 15.74 16.85 15.60
N LEU A 320 15.73 15.54 15.33
CA LEU A 320 16.53 14.88 14.28
C LEU A 320 18.04 15.23 14.38
N LYS A 321 18.60 15.23 15.60
CA LYS A 321 20.00 15.66 15.83
C LYS A 321 21.00 14.86 15.01
N GLU A 322 20.95 13.52 15.12
CA GLU A 322 21.86 12.63 14.40
C GLU A 322 21.74 12.77 12.87
N PRO A 323 20.52 12.70 12.26
CA PRO A 323 20.35 12.95 10.83
C PRO A 323 20.90 14.31 10.37
N LYS A 324 20.65 15.37 11.13
CA LYS A 324 21.19 16.70 10.81
C LYS A 324 22.71 16.73 10.85
N THR A 325 23.32 16.13 11.87
CA THR A 325 24.79 16.05 12.01
C THR A 325 25.40 15.33 10.82
N LYS A 326 24.90 14.14 10.45
CA LYS A 326 25.40 13.39 9.28
C LYS A 326 25.26 14.18 7.97
N VAL A 327 24.15 14.92 7.80
CA VAL A 327 24.00 15.83 6.66
C VAL A 327 25.03 16.92 6.65
N LEU A 328 25.28 17.57 7.80
CA LEU A 328 26.28 18.64 7.92
C LEU A 328 27.70 18.12 7.71
N ASP A 329 28.03 16.93 8.20
CA ASP A 329 29.31 16.25 7.96
C ASP A 329 29.51 15.99 6.47
N TYR A 330 28.47 15.48 5.77
CA TYR A 330 28.50 15.28 4.34
C TYR A 330 28.75 16.59 3.57
N LEU A 331 28.04 17.66 3.93
CA LEU A 331 28.23 18.99 3.32
C LEU A 331 29.64 19.54 3.60
N ALA A 332 30.19 19.30 4.79
CA ALA A 332 31.55 19.70 5.14
C ALA A 332 32.60 18.99 4.28
N VAL A 333 32.45 17.67 4.08
CA VAL A 333 33.32 16.90 3.17
C VAL A 333 33.23 17.44 1.75
N LYS A 334 32.00 17.69 1.25
CA LYS A 334 31.78 18.23 -0.09
C LYS A 334 32.41 19.63 -0.28
N LYS A 335 32.41 20.46 0.78
CA LYS A 335 33.09 21.76 0.78
C LYS A 335 34.61 21.65 0.69
N LEU A 336 35.19 20.69 1.39
CA LEU A 336 36.64 20.48 1.42
C LEU A 336 37.17 19.77 0.16
N ASN A 337 36.39 18.85 -0.36
CA ASN A 337 36.72 18.10 -1.55
C ASN A 337 35.51 18.03 -2.49
N PRO A 338 35.33 18.99 -3.41
CA PRO A 338 34.22 19.02 -4.37
C PRO A 338 34.13 17.79 -5.26
N GLU A 339 35.29 17.14 -5.52
CA GLU A 339 35.36 15.91 -6.32
C GLU A 339 35.22 14.62 -5.49
N ALA A 340 34.99 14.73 -4.18
CA ALA A 340 34.79 13.55 -3.35
C ALA A 340 33.64 12.73 -3.91
N LYS A 341 33.94 11.48 -4.23
CA LYS A 341 32.95 10.46 -4.59
C LYS A 341 32.24 10.05 -3.29
N GLY A 342 31.20 10.81 -2.91
CA GLY A 342 30.44 10.53 -1.69
C GLY A 342 29.51 9.32 -1.85
N SER A 343 29.30 8.60 -0.77
CA SER A 343 28.20 7.62 -0.66
C SER A 343 26.86 8.37 -0.82
N ILE A 344 25.86 7.67 -1.33
CA ILE A 344 24.51 8.24 -1.50
C ILE A 344 23.82 8.24 -0.14
N LEU A 345 23.31 9.38 0.27
CA LEU A 345 22.57 9.49 1.51
C LEU A 345 21.21 8.75 1.39
N CYS A 346 20.97 7.79 2.27
CA CYS A 346 19.70 7.06 2.32
C CYS A 346 18.99 7.29 3.67
N LEU A 347 17.85 7.99 3.62
CA LEU A 347 17.03 8.25 4.81
C LEU A 347 16.05 7.09 5.03
N VAL A 348 16.24 6.34 6.09
CA VAL A 348 15.44 5.16 6.43
C VAL A 348 14.59 5.45 7.67
N GLY A 349 13.32 5.09 7.64
CA GLY A 349 12.47 5.26 8.82
C GLY A 349 10.98 5.19 8.47
N PRO A 350 10.11 5.21 9.48
CA PRO A 350 8.69 5.04 9.27
C PRO A 350 8.07 6.19 8.46
N PRO A 351 6.85 6.01 7.91
CA PRO A 351 6.18 7.04 7.15
C PRO A 351 5.81 8.25 8.03
N GLY A 352 6.00 9.46 7.48
CA GLY A 352 5.59 10.70 8.13
C GLY A 352 6.58 11.31 9.12
N VAL A 353 7.82 10.78 9.22
CA VAL A 353 8.89 11.35 10.04
C VAL A 353 9.66 12.50 9.37
N GLY A 354 9.25 12.91 8.19
CA GLY A 354 9.85 14.09 7.54
C GLY A 354 10.98 13.81 6.57
N LYS A 355 11.19 12.56 6.10
CA LYS A 355 12.24 12.20 5.12
C LYS A 355 12.28 13.14 3.92
N THR A 356 11.17 13.27 3.21
CA THR A 356 11.06 14.12 2.01
C THR A 356 11.28 15.61 2.30
N SER A 357 10.78 16.10 3.45
CA SER A 357 10.97 17.52 3.82
C SER A 357 12.42 17.82 4.22
N LEU A 358 13.11 16.86 4.85
CA LEU A 358 14.52 17.01 5.20
C LEU A 358 15.39 17.15 3.94
N VAL A 359 15.15 16.33 2.91
CA VAL A 359 15.85 16.43 1.63
C VAL A 359 15.60 17.77 0.95
N LYS A 360 14.37 18.27 1.02
CA LYS A 360 14.06 19.61 0.50
C LYS A 360 14.86 20.69 1.21
N SER A 361 14.94 20.64 2.54
CA SER A 361 15.74 21.62 3.31
C SER A 361 17.24 21.47 3.04
N ILE A 362 17.74 20.26 2.73
CA ILE A 362 19.11 20.05 2.25
C ILE A 362 19.32 20.78 0.91
N ALA A 363 18.40 20.61 -0.04
CA ALA A 363 18.48 21.28 -1.34
C ALA A 363 18.45 22.82 -1.19
N ASP A 364 17.52 23.32 -0.38
CA ASP A 364 17.41 24.76 -0.06
C ASP A 364 18.71 25.30 0.58
N SER A 365 19.35 24.51 1.46
CA SER A 365 20.59 24.90 2.12
C SER A 365 21.79 24.94 1.18
N MET A 366 21.78 24.13 0.13
CA MET A 366 22.81 24.12 -0.93
C MET A 366 22.54 25.13 -2.05
N GLY A 367 21.38 25.77 -2.08
CA GLY A 367 20.94 26.62 -3.19
C GLY A 367 20.66 25.85 -4.49
N ARG A 368 20.39 24.54 -4.40
CA ARG A 368 20.13 23.66 -5.55
C ARG A 368 18.66 23.44 -5.80
N ALA A 369 18.31 23.23 -7.05
CA ALA A 369 16.96 22.79 -7.43
C ALA A 369 16.64 21.42 -6.79
N PHE A 370 15.41 21.26 -6.33
CA PHE A 370 14.92 20.01 -5.72
C PHE A 370 13.90 19.35 -6.63
N VAL A 371 14.13 18.10 -7.00
CA VAL A 371 13.17 17.27 -7.74
C VAL A 371 12.96 15.94 -7.06
N ARG A 372 11.71 15.46 -7.06
CA ARG A 372 11.33 14.19 -6.47
C ARG A 372 11.00 13.16 -7.55
N VAL A 373 11.70 12.03 -7.55
CA VAL A 373 11.44 10.87 -8.39
C VAL A 373 10.84 9.76 -7.54
N SER A 374 9.58 9.41 -7.77
CA SER A 374 8.95 8.28 -7.09
C SER A 374 9.35 6.98 -7.76
N LEU A 375 9.96 6.08 -6.98
CA LEU A 375 10.34 4.73 -7.39
C LEU A 375 9.33 3.67 -6.94
N GLY A 376 8.35 4.06 -6.12
CA GLY A 376 7.30 3.15 -5.65
C GLY A 376 6.46 2.61 -6.79
N GLY A 377 6.48 1.29 -6.98
CA GLY A 377 5.74 0.59 -8.02
C GLY A 377 6.43 0.48 -9.38
N VAL A 378 7.66 0.98 -9.51
CA VAL A 378 8.50 0.78 -10.70
C VAL A 378 8.87 -0.70 -10.82
N ARG A 379 8.65 -1.26 -12.01
CA ARG A 379 8.92 -2.68 -12.33
C ARG A 379 9.73 -2.86 -13.59
N ASP A 380 9.72 -1.87 -14.48
CA ASP A 380 10.40 -1.89 -15.78
C ASP A 380 11.63 -0.98 -15.74
N GLU A 381 12.78 -1.49 -16.15
CA GLU A 381 14.02 -0.75 -16.31
C GLU A 381 13.85 0.47 -17.22
N ALA A 382 12.98 0.36 -18.24
CA ALA A 382 12.70 1.44 -19.16
C ALA A 382 12.05 2.67 -18.51
N GLU A 383 11.43 2.53 -17.33
CA GLU A 383 10.96 3.71 -16.59
C GLU A 383 12.13 4.58 -16.09
N ILE A 384 13.30 3.99 -15.82
CA ILE A 384 14.51 4.68 -15.35
C ILE A 384 15.36 5.15 -16.52
N ARG A 385 15.64 4.25 -17.48
CA ARG A 385 16.52 4.48 -18.63
C ARG A 385 15.81 4.99 -19.89
N GLY A 386 14.48 5.13 -19.87
CA GLY A 386 13.74 5.53 -21.06
C GLY A 386 13.51 4.41 -22.07
N HIS A 387 12.68 4.68 -23.05
CA HIS A 387 12.34 3.77 -24.15
C HIS A 387 13.07 4.18 -25.42
N ARG A 388 13.58 3.21 -26.17
CA ARG A 388 14.21 3.51 -27.47
C ARG A 388 13.24 4.26 -28.37
N ARG A 389 13.71 5.32 -29.04
CA ARG A 389 12.89 6.24 -29.86
C ARG A 389 12.19 5.60 -31.05
N THR A 390 12.56 4.36 -31.41
CA THR A 390 11.90 3.59 -32.47
C THR A 390 10.48 3.13 -32.11
N TYR A 391 10.10 3.18 -30.84
CA TYR A 391 8.76 2.79 -30.40
C TYR A 391 7.80 3.99 -30.39
N VAL A 392 6.57 3.77 -30.84
CA VAL A 392 5.51 4.80 -30.73
C VAL A 392 5.22 5.09 -29.27
N GLY A 393 5.29 6.37 -28.88
CA GLY A 393 5.11 6.80 -27.50
C GLY A 393 6.38 6.71 -26.66
N SER A 394 7.55 6.54 -27.28
CA SER A 394 8.84 6.59 -26.59
C SER A 394 9.04 7.90 -25.83
N MET A 395 9.66 7.82 -24.65
CA MET A 395 9.91 8.97 -23.79
C MET A 395 11.17 8.73 -22.96
N PRO A 396 11.85 9.81 -22.52
CA PRO A 396 13.00 9.70 -21.64
C PRO A 396 12.62 9.09 -20.29
N GLY A 397 13.60 8.47 -19.65
CA GLY A 397 13.46 7.89 -18.32
C GLY A 397 13.20 8.94 -17.24
N LYS A 398 12.85 8.47 -16.05
CA LYS A 398 12.53 9.32 -14.89
C LYS A 398 13.69 10.22 -14.49
N ILE A 399 14.94 9.76 -14.63
CA ILE A 399 16.13 10.55 -14.27
C ILE A 399 16.29 11.74 -15.23
N MET A 400 16.20 11.51 -16.53
CA MET A 400 16.31 12.59 -17.54
C MET A 400 15.13 13.56 -17.43
N LYS A 401 13.92 13.08 -17.13
CA LYS A 401 12.76 13.94 -16.85
C LYS A 401 12.98 14.82 -15.63
N ALA A 402 13.58 14.27 -14.58
CA ALA A 402 13.90 15.03 -13.36
C ALA A 402 14.94 16.12 -13.63
N LEU A 403 15.95 15.84 -14.44
CA LEU A 403 16.94 16.85 -14.88
C LEU A 403 16.31 17.96 -15.70
N LYS A 404 15.43 17.61 -16.64
CA LYS A 404 14.66 18.59 -17.43
C LYS A 404 13.80 19.49 -16.53
N GLU A 405 13.10 18.89 -15.52
CA GLU A 405 12.30 19.63 -14.54
C GLU A 405 13.17 20.54 -13.67
N ALA A 406 14.34 20.09 -13.26
CA ALA A 406 15.28 20.86 -12.46
C ALA A 406 15.86 22.07 -13.20
N GLY A 407 16.06 21.98 -14.52
CA GLY A 407 16.69 23.01 -15.35
C GLY A 407 18.17 23.22 -15.05
N THR A 408 18.80 22.38 -14.22
CA THR A 408 20.21 22.44 -13.82
C THR A 408 20.82 21.04 -13.82
N ASN A 409 22.12 20.91 -14.05
CA ASN A 409 22.81 19.62 -14.08
C ASN A 409 23.32 19.15 -12.72
N ASN A 410 23.17 19.97 -11.68
CA ASN A 410 23.56 19.67 -10.29
C ASN A 410 22.39 19.76 -9.30
N PRO A 411 21.17 19.29 -9.61
CA PRO A 411 20.07 19.32 -8.69
C PRO A 411 20.25 18.34 -7.54
N VAL A 412 19.41 18.49 -6.52
CA VAL A 412 19.15 17.43 -5.54
C VAL A 412 17.98 16.59 -6.04
N ILE A 413 18.23 15.34 -6.36
CA ILE A 413 17.20 14.39 -6.79
C ILE A 413 16.88 13.45 -5.64
N LEU A 414 15.63 13.51 -5.17
CA LEU A 414 15.09 12.58 -4.18
C LEU A 414 14.54 11.33 -4.86
N LEU A 415 15.16 10.19 -4.62
CA LEU A 415 14.70 8.87 -5.02
C LEU A 415 13.79 8.30 -3.93
N ASP A 416 12.49 8.56 -4.05
CA ASP A 416 11.54 8.26 -2.99
C ASP A 416 10.97 6.84 -3.08
N GLU A 417 10.86 6.15 -1.93
CA GLU A 417 10.34 4.79 -1.79
C GLU A 417 11.13 3.74 -2.58
N ILE A 418 12.48 3.74 -2.47
CA ILE A 418 13.35 2.77 -3.14
C ILE A 418 13.08 1.32 -2.69
N ASP A 419 12.57 1.14 -1.48
CA ASP A 419 12.15 -0.14 -0.91
C ASP A 419 10.91 -0.75 -1.57
N LYS A 420 10.22 -0.01 -2.42
CA LYS A 420 9.02 -0.47 -3.15
C LYS A 420 9.26 -0.76 -4.62
N MET A 421 10.50 -0.73 -5.07
CA MET A 421 10.85 -1.25 -6.40
C MET A 421 10.74 -2.78 -6.38
N SER A 422 10.28 -3.35 -7.47
CA SER A 422 10.22 -4.80 -7.64
C SER A 422 10.70 -5.19 -9.03
N SER A 423 11.46 -6.28 -9.13
CA SER A 423 11.81 -6.89 -10.41
C SER A 423 10.68 -7.80 -10.90
N ASP A 424 10.45 -7.81 -12.20
CA ASP A 424 9.58 -8.78 -12.86
C ASP A 424 10.24 -9.35 -14.14
N MET A 425 9.48 -10.10 -14.93
CA MET A 425 10.00 -10.68 -16.19
C MET A 425 10.37 -9.65 -17.25
N LYS A 426 10.10 -8.36 -17.04
CA LYS A 426 10.36 -7.28 -18.01
C LYS A 426 11.64 -6.49 -17.73
N GLY A 427 12.28 -6.69 -16.59
CA GLY A 427 13.53 -6.03 -16.27
C GLY A 427 13.83 -5.94 -14.78
N ASP A 428 15.01 -5.45 -14.47
CA ASP A 428 15.49 -5.20 -13.11
C ASP A 428 15.79 -3.70 -12.91
N PRO A 429 14.82 -2.93 -12.39
CA PRO A 429 15.04 -1.51 -12.10
C PRO A 429 16.18 -1.25 -11.13
N ALA A 430 16.50 -2.23 -10.24
CA ALA A 430 17.59 -2.08 -9.29
C ALA A 430 18.94 -2.05 -10.00
N SER A 431 19.12 -2.82 -11.06
CA SER A 431 20.33 -2.77 -11.91
C SER A 431 20.48 -1.42 -12.61
N ALA A 432 19.39 -0.86 -13.15
CA ALA A 432 19.43 0.48 -13.76
C ALA A 432 19.79 1.56 -12.71
N MET A 433 19.27 1.42 -11.49
CA MET A 433 19.61 2.34 -10.39
C MET A 433 21.07 2.21 -9.93
N LEU A 434 21.67 1.02 -10.01
CA LEU A 434 23.09 0.85 -9.72
C LEU A 434 23.96 1.71 -10.66
N GLU A 435 23.64 1.76 -11.95
CA GLU A 435 24.37 2.60 -12.91
C GLU A 435 24.19 4.10 -12.62
N VAL A 436 22.97 4.53 -12.29
CA VAL A 436 22.69 5.93 -11.92
C VAL A 436 23.46 6.33 -10.67
N LEU A 437 23.59 5.42 -9.71
CA LEU A 437 24.13 5.70 -8.38
C LEU A 437 25.64 5.38 -8.24
N ASP A 438 26.22 4.63 -9.18
CA ASP A 438 27.64 4.32 -9.16
C ASP A 438 28.48 5.52 -9.66
N PRO A 439 29.36 6.12 -8.84
CA PRO A 439 30.17 7.26 -9.25
C PRO A 439 31.14 6.97 -10.38
N GLU A 440 31.41 5.70 -10.69
CA GLU A 440 32.28 5.33 -11.82
C GLU A 440 31.51 5.24 -13.14
N GLN A 441 30.23 4.88 -13.07
CA GLN A 441 29.37 4.69 -14.25
C GLN A 441 28.50 5.91 -14.55
N ASN A 442 28.09 6.66 -13.55
CA ASN A 442 27.14 7.77 -13.70
C ASN A 442 27.66 8.97 -14.48
N LYS A 443 28.98 9.06 -14.70
CA LYS A 443 29.59 10.09 -15.58
C LYS A 443 29.21 9.95 -17.04
N SER A 444 28.82 8.75 -17.44
CA SER A 444 28.43 8.43 -18.83
C SER A 444 27.10 7.68 -18.84
N PHE A 445 26.12 8.16 -18.07
CA PHE A 445 24.80 7.57 -18.02
C PHE A 445 24.09 7.69 -19.37
N GLU A 446 23.62 6.58 -19.93
CA GLU A 446 22.92 6.54 -21.22
C GLU A 446 21.43 6.26 -21.02
N ASP A 447 20.61 7.25 -21.32
CA ASP A 447 19.16 7.08 -21.46
C ASP A 447 18.85 6.59 -22.89
N HIS A 448 18.05 5.54 -23.00
CA HIS A 448 17.74 4.93 -24.31
C HIS A 448 16.95 5.85 -25.27
N PHE A 449 16.23 6.84 -24.75
CA PHE A 449 15.55 7.84 -25.57
C PHE A 449 16.55 8.90 -26.07
N VAL A 450 17.37 9.43 -25.15
CA VAL A 450 18.36 10.47 -25.45
C VAL A 450 19.51 9.90 -26.29
N ASP A 451 19.90 8.64 -26.04
CA ASP A 451 20.91 7.90 -26.79
C ASP A 451 22.24 8.68 -26.90
N MET A 452 22.60 9.33 -25.78
CA MET A 452 23.85 10.07 -25.60
C MET A 452 24.25 10.03 -24.13
N PRO A 453 25.56 9.97 -23.80
CA PRO A 453 26.03 9.99 -22.44
C PRO A 453 25.71 11.34 -21.77
N PHE A 454 25.18 11.29 -20.58
CA PHE A 454 24.92 12.44 -19.72
C PHE A 454 25.69 12.29 -18.42
N ASP A 455 26.37 13.34 -17.98
CA ASP A 455 27.16 13.33 -16.74
C ASP A 455 26.27 13.62 -15.52
N LEU A 456 25.96 12.56 -14.76
CA LEU A 456 25.22 12.65 -13.51
C LEU A 456 26.10 12.85 -12.27
N SER A 457 27.42 12.97 -12.41
CA SER A 457 28.34 13.05 -11.27
C SER A 457 28.16 14.30 -10.40
N LYS A 458 27.55 15.35 -10.94
CA LYS A 458 27.23 16.61 -10.24
C LYS A 458 25.87 16.55 -9.52
N VAL A 459 25.04 15.58 -9.82
CA VAL A 459 23.73 15.41 -9.20
C VAL A 459 23.91 14.92 -7.76
N PHE A 460 23.18 15.51 -6.84
CA PHE A 460 23.12 15.00 -5.48
C PHE A 460 21.91 14.08 -5.29
N PHE A 461 22.17 12.78 -5.30
CA PHE A 461 21.11 11.78 -5.08
C PHE A 461 20.92 11.56 -3.60
N VAL A 462 19.66 11.58 -3.16
CA VAL A 462 19.24 11.16 -1.82
C VAL A 462 18.13 10.14 -1.97
N ALA A 463 18.29 8.97 -1.36
CA ALA A 463 17.27 7.95 -1.36
C ALA A 463 16.41 7.98 -0.08
N THR A 464 15.17 7.52 -0.18
CA THR A 464 14.34 7.25 1.01
C THR A 464 13.80 5.83 0.97
N ALA A 465 13.73 5.20 2.14
CA ALA A 465 13.12 3.90 2.34
C ALA A 465 12.31 3.89 3.65
N ASN A 466 11.30 3.02 3.72
CA ASN A 466 10.66 2.76 5.01
C ASN A 466 11.36 1.59 5.72
N SER A 467 11.92 0.65 4.98
CA SER A 467 12.68 -0.49 5.46
C SER A 467 13.76 -0.86 4.45
N LEU A 468 14.93 -1.29 4.93
CA LEU A 468 16.00 -1.77 4.05
C LEU A 468 15.83 -3.23 3.61
N TYR A 469 14.96 -3.99 4.27
CA TYR A 469 14.79 -5.41 4.01
C TYR A 469 14.50 -5.77 2.54
N PRO A 470 13.65 -5.02 1.80
CA PRO A 470 13.38 -5.31 0.39
C PRO A 470 14.44 -4.76 -0.57
N VAL A 471 15.36 -3.91 -0.10
CA VAL A 471 16.38 -3.29 -0.95
C VAL A 471 17.51 -4.26 -1.23
N SER A 472 17.98 -4.33 -2.48
CA SER A 472 19.07 -5.23 -2.85
C SER A 472 20.39 -4.82 -2.15
N ARG A 473 21.17 -5.81 -1.71
CA ARG A 473 22.45 -5.57 -1.03
C ARG A 473 23.43 -4.67 -1.83
N PRO A 474 23.60 -4.85 -3.15
CA PRO A 474 24.48 -3.98 -3.92
C PRO A 474 24.10 -2.50 -3.91
N LEU A 475 22.80 -2.19 -3.76
CA LEU A 475 22.36 -0.81 -3.59
C LEU A 475 22.67 -0.30 -2.17
N ILE A 476 22.44 -1.14 -1.15
CA ILE A 476 22.72 -0.78 0.25
C ILE A 476 24.22 -0.48 0.45
N ASP A 477 25.09 -1.27 -0.16
CA ASP A 477 26.56 -1.11 -0.06
C ASP A 477 27.07 0.25 -0.62
N ARG A 478 26.27 0.91 -1.46
CA ARG A 478 26.57 2.25 -2.01
C ARG A 478 25.94 3.39 -1.25
N MET A 479 25.16 3.09 -0.19
CA MET A 479 24.39 4.06 0.54
C MET A 479 24.95 4.32 1.94
N GLU A 480 25.01 5.57 2.33
CA GLU A 480 25.19 5.96 3.71
C GLU A 480 23.81 6.04 4.38
N ILE A 481 23.58 5.14 5.33
CA ILE A 481 22.28 4.99 5.95
C ILE A 481 22.14 5.96 7.12
N VAL A 482 21.06 6.73 7.09
CA VAL A 482 20.65 7.64 8.16
C VAL A 482 19.27 7.23 8.64
N GLU A 483 19.21 6.70 9.83
CA GLU A 483 17.96 6.27 10.43
C GLU A 483 17.20 7.46 11.02
N LEU A 484 15.91 7.52 10.72
CA LEU A 484 14.97 8.48 11.29
C LEU A 484 13.97 7.72 12.16
N ASP A 485 14.02 8.00 13.45
CA ASP A 485 13.15 7.37 14.43
C ASP A 485 11.74 7.94 14.43
N SER A 486 10.88 7.26 15.18
CA SER A 486 9.54 7.75 15.51
C SER A 486 9.60 8.98 16.39
N TYR A 487 8.74 9.96 16.15
CA TYR A 487 8.61 11.13 17.03
C TYR A 487 7.92 10.78 18.35
N THR A 488 8.46 11.34 19.43
CA THR A 488 7.82 11.36 20.75
C THR A 488 6.55 12.25 20.73
N GLU A 489 5.69 12.12 21.75
CA GLU A 489 4.54 13.04 21.90
C GLU A 489 4.99 14.49 22.05
N TYR A 490 6.10 14.73 22.74
CA TYR A 490 6.68 16.04 22.96
C TYR A 490 7.14 16.65 21.63
N GLU A 491 7.90 15.90 20.83
CA GLU A 491 8.32 16.34 19.49
C GLU A 491 7.14 16.61 18.58
N LYS A 492 6.13 15.72 18.57
CA LYS A 492 4.88 15.92 17.79
C LYS A 492 4.13 17.19 18.21
N LEU A 493 4.10 17.49 19.50
CA LEU A 493 3.51 18.72 20.03
C LEU A 493 4.26 19.96 19.50
N HIS A 494 5.59 19.96 19.57
CA HIS A 494 6.42 21.04 19.04
C HIS A 494 6.27 21.20 17.53
N ILE A 495 6.35 20.10 16.77
CA ILE A 495 6.15 20.08 15.32
C ILE A 495 4.77 20.62 14.95
N ALA A 496 3.72 20.22 15.68
CA ALA A 496 2.38 20.73 15.45
C ALA A 496 2.29 22.25 15.63
N LYS A 497 2.88 22.79 16.71
CA LYS A 497 2.84 24.24 17.02
C LYS A 497 3.69 25.06 16.05
N GLN A 498 4.92 24.62 15.80
CA GLN A 498 5.87 25.41 15.03
C GLN A 498 5.61 25.36 13.53
N TYR A 499 5.15 24.22 13.01
CA TYR A 499 5.06 23.99 11.57
C TYR A 499 3.64 23.66 11.10
N LEU A 500 2.99 22.60 11.62
CA LEU A 500 1.77 22.07 11.02
C LEU A 500 0.58 23.03 11.13
N ILE A 501 0.40 23.68 12.28
CA ILE A 501 -0.70 24.64 12.48
C ILE A 501 -0.50 25.86 11.60
N LYS A 502 0.74 26.39 11.48
CA LYS A 502 1.03 27.53 10.61
C LYS A 502 0.75 27.19 9.16
N GLN A 503 1.22 26.04 8.70
CA GLN A 503 0.99 25.56 7.35
C GLN A 503 -0.51 25.35 7.08
N ALA A 504 -1.23 24.68 7.98
CA ALA A 504 -2.65 24.44 7.85
C ALA A 504 -3.46 25.74 7.82
N ARG A 505 -3.09 26.76 8.60
CA ARG A 505 -3.70 28.10 8.56
C ARG A 505 -3.52 28.74 7.20
N LYS A 506 -2.30 28.73 6.66
CA LYS A 506 -1.98 29.26 5.33
C LYS A 506 -2.78 28.56 4.22
N GLU A 507 -2.76 27.22 4.22
CA GLU A 507 -3.45 26.39 3.23
C GLU A 507 -5.00 26.56 3.25
N ASN A 508 -5.58 27.00 4.37
CA ASN A 508 -7.03 27.17 4.53
C ASN A 508 -7.47 28.64 4.68
N GLY A 509 -6.61 29.61 4.35
CA GLY A 509 -6.96 31.04 4.34
C GLY A 509 -7.21 31.66 5.73
N LEU A 510 -6.69 31.03 6.79
CA LEU A 510 -6.88 31.50 8.18
C LEU A 510 -5.71 32.34 8.70
N GLU A 511 -4.86 32.88 7.83
CA GLU A 511 -3.67 33.65 8.27
C GLU A 511 -4.06 34.91 9.04
N LYS A 512 -5.11 35.60 8.62
CA LYS A 512 -5.63 36.83 9.23
C LYS A 512 -6.43 36.60 10.51
N ILE A 513 -6.80 35.36 10.80
CA ILE A 513 -7.63 34.99 11.95
C ILE A 513 -6.72 34.64 13.14
N SER A 514 -7.03 35.17 14.33
CA SER A 514 -6.35 34.80 15.58
C SER A 514 -6.80 33.41 16.01
N LEU A 515 -6.08 32.36 15.56
CA LEU A 515 -6.35 30.96 15.94
C LEU A 515 -5.36 30.50 17.01
N SER A 516 -5.88 30.09 18.17
CA SER A 516 -5.12 29.49 19.26
C SER A 516 -5.66 28.09 19.57
N ILE A 517 -4.80 27.08 19.53
CA ILE A 517 -5.10 25.70 19.94
C ILE A 517 -4.26 25.40 21.18
N THR A 518 -4.90 25.01 22.27
CA THR A 518 -4.19 24.74 23.54
C THR A 518 -3.31 23.49 23.42
N ASP A 519 -2.19 23.45 24.14
CA ASP A 519 -1.27 22.30 24.16
C ASP A 519 -1.99 21.01 24.57
N LYS A 520 -2.88 21.09 25.56
CA LYS A 520 -3.74 19.95 25.98
C LYS A 520 -4.65 19.46 24.85
N ALA A 521 -5.14 20.36 24.00
CA ALA A 521 -5.95 19.97 22.85
C ALA A 521 -5.08 19.30 21.77
N ILE A 522 -3.87 19.82 21.49
CA ILE A 522 -2.94 19.19 20.54
C ILE A 522 -2.52 17.79 21.05
N SER A 523 -2.15 17.68 22.33
CA SER A 523 -1.81 16.38 22.94
C SER A 523 -2.98 15.40 22.87
N ARG A 524 -4.23 15.87 23.03
CA ARG A 524 -5.40 15.02 22.86
C ARG A 524 -5.56 14.58 21.39
N ILE A 525 -5.29 15.44 20.42
CA ILE A 525 -5.30 15.05 18.99
C ILE A 525 -4.26 13.98 18.74
N ILE A 526 -3.05 14.15 19.24
CA ILE A 526 -1.94 13.18 19.08
C ILE A 526 -2.33 11.82 19.64
N ASN A 527 -2.91 11.76 20.84
CA ASN A 527 -3.13 10.52 21.58
C ASN A 527 -4.45 9.81 21.25
N GLU A 528 -5.51 10.58 20.95
CA GLU A 528 -6.84 10.03 20.82
C GLU A 528 -7.38 10.04 19.37
N TYR A 529 -6.77 10.82 18.47
CA TYR A 529 -7.20 10.91 17.06
C TYR A 529 -6.14 10.42 16.08
N THR A 530 -4.90 10.16 16.53
CA THR A 530 -3.83 9.63 15.69
C THR A 530 -3.10 8.49 16.40
N ALA A 531 -2.67 7.48 15.63
CA ALA A 531 -1.75 6.43 16.07
C ALA A 531 -0.76 6.22 14.94
N GLU A 532 0.39 6.89 15.01
CA GLU A 532 1.40 6.87 13.95
C GLU A 532 2.78 7.19 14.51
N PRO A 533 3.87 6.69 13.88
CA PRO A 533 5.23 7.01 14.27
C PRO A 533 5.61 8.47 13.93
N GLY A 534 5.12 8.97 12.82
CA GLY A 534 5.34 10.33 12.35
C GLY A 534 4.22 11.32 12.67
N VAL A 535 4.03 12.29 11.78
CA VAL A 535 3.04 13.38 11.92
C VAL A 535 2.09 13.52 10.72
N ARG A 536 2.00 12.52 9.85
CA ARG A 536 1.18 12.57 8.63
C ARG A 536 -0.33 12.65 8.93
N ASN A 537 -0.82 11.81 9.83
CA ASN A 537 -2.22 11.82 10.24
C ASN A 537 -2.51 13.01 11.15
N LEU A 538 -1.56 13.40 12.02
CA LEU A 538 -1.64 14.61 12.82
C LEU A 538 -1.85 15.84 11.92
N LYS A 539 -1.06 15.99 10.85
CA LYS A 539 -1.25 17.03 9.84
C LYS A 539 -2.67 16.99 9.24
N ARG A 540 -3.16 15.78 8.89
CA ARG A 540 -4.51 15.62 8.34
C ARG A 540 -5.61 16.04 9.32
N GLN A 541 -5.48 15.70 10.61
CA GLN A 541 -6.45 16.11 11.62
C GLN A 541 -6.41 17.64 11.86
N ILE A 542 -5.23 18.24 11.88
CA ILE A 542 -5.09 19.70 11.98
C ILE A 542 -5.71 20.40 10.77
N ILE A 543 -5.46 19.93 9.54
CA ILE A 543 -6.09 20.46 8.33
C ILE A 543 -7.61 20.30 8.39
N LYS A 544 -8.12 19.14 8.82
CA LYS A 544 -9.56 18.90 8.98
C LYS A 544 -10.17 19.87 9.99
N LEU A 545 -9.48 20.14 11.10
CA LEU A 545 -9.88 21.14 12.08
C LEU A 545 -9.93 22.54 11.44
N CYS A 546 -8.84 22.97 10.79
CA CYS A 546 -8.76 24.28 10.14
C CYS A 546 -9.86 24.50 9.07
N ARG A 547 -10.19 23.46 8.28
CA ARG A 547 -11.29 23.54 7.30
C ARG A 547 -12.63 23.81 7.94
N LYS A 548 -12.94 23.16 9.07
CA LYS A 548 -14.19 23.42 9.80
C LYS A 548 -14.21 24.80 10.43
N LEU A 549 -13.07 25.25 10.92
CA LEU A 549 -12.94 26.60 11.47
C LEU A 549 -13.07 27.67 10.37
N ALA A 550 -12.50 27.44 9.19
CA ALA A 550 -12.67 28.34 8.05
C ALA A 550 -14.15 28.52 7.67
N ARG A 551 -14.92 27.43 7.72
CA ARG A 551 -16.37 27.51 7.52
C ARG A 551 -17.06 28.41 8.54
N ILE A 552 -16.75 28.27 9.83
CA ILE A 552 -17.31 29.08 10.92
C ILE A 552 -16.93 30.56 10.76
N VAL A 553 -15.67 30.83 10.37
CA VAL A 553 -15.23 32.20 10.08
C VAL A 553 -16.06 32.84 8.98
N VAL A 554 -16.39 32.12 7.90
CA VAL A 554 -17.17 32.61 6.79
C VAL A 554 -18.65 32.76 7.19
N GLU A 555 -19.22 31.83 7.96
CA GLU A 555 -20.63 31.85 8.37
C GLU A 555 -20.91 32.88 9.48
N GLU A 556 -20.00 33.04 10.43
CA GLU A 556 -20.24 33.84 11.65
C GLU A 556 -19.38 35.12 11.73
N GLY A 557 -18.44 35.35 10.81
CA GLY A 557 -17.58 36.54 10.79
C GLY A 557 -16.59 36.65 11.96
N ARG A 558 -16.18 35.50 12.56
CA ARG A 558 -15.29 35.49 13.74
C ARG A 558 -13.86 35.86 13.35
N GLU A 559 -13.27 36.78 14.07
CA GLU A 559 -11.85 37.18 13.91
C GLU A 559 -10.90 36.43 14.85
N SER A 560 -11.41 35.82 15.90
CA SER A 560 -10.63 35.07 16.89
C SER A 560 -11.32 33.78 17.30
N ILE A 561 -10.54 32.68 17.34
CA ILE A 561 -11.02 31.35 17.73
C ILE A 561 -10.00 30.70 18.66
N LYS A 562 -10.47 30.21 19.80
CA LYS A 562 -9.66 29.43 20.76
C LYS A 562 -10.23 28.03 20.87
N ILE A 563 -9.39 27.01 20.65
CA ILE A 563 -9.76 25.60 20.69
C ILE A 563 -9.19 24.96 21.95
N GLY A 564 -10.07 24.45 22.77
CA GLY A 564 -9.75 23.65 23.94
C GLY A 564 -10.04 22.16 23.75
N VAL A 565 -9.80 21.39 24.80
CA VAL A 565 -9.98 19.91 24.77
C VAL A 565 -11.43 19.50 24.49
N LYS A 566 -12.42 20.26 25.00
CA LYS A 566 -13.86 19.97 24.85
C LYS A 566 -14.37 20.18 23.44
N ASP A 567 -13.76 21.12 22.73
CA ASP A 567 -14.20 21.52 21.40
C ASP A 567 -13.84 20.49 20.32
N LEU A 568 -12.83 19.63 20.60
CA LEU A 568 -12.33 18.67 19.63
C LEU A 568 -13.38 17.69 19.13
N GLU A 569 -14.26 17.21 20.00
CA GLU A 569 -15.29 16.25 19.58
C GLU A 569 -16.34 16.89 18.65
N THR A 570 -16.60 18.18 18.81
CA THR A 570 -17.47 18.93 17.90
C THR A 570 -16.86 19.05 16.49
N TYR A 571 -15.54 19.27 16.41
CA TYR A 571 -14.86 19.50 15.14
C TYR A 571 -14.31 18.22 14.50
N LEU A 572 -13.74 17.32 15.26
CA LEU A 572 -13.10 16.11 14.75
C LEU A 572 -13.96 14.85 14.84
N GLY A 573 -15.01 14.88 15.68
CA GLY A 573 -15.85 13.75 16.00
C GLY A 573 -15.35 13.01 17.25
N LYS A 574 -15.93 11.84 17.53
CA LYS A 574 -15.51 11.01 18.67
C LYS A 574 -14.06 10.54 18.52
N PRO A 575 -13.31 10.43 19.62
CA PRO A 575 -11.96 9.87 19.61
C PRO A 575 -11.94 8.49 18.97
N ILE A 576 -10.91 8.24 18.15
CA ILE A 576 -10.69 6.96 17.45
C ILE A 576 -10.00 5.99 18.40
N TYR A 577 -9.01 6.49 19.13
CA TYR A 577 -8.21 5.72 20.07
C TYR A 577 -8.61 6.10 21.48
N ARG A 578 -8.89 5.10 22.31
CA ARG A 578 -9.15 5.33 23.74
C ARG A 578 -7.84 5.19 24.50
N LYS A 579 -7.55 6.11 25.42
CA LYS A 579 -6.51 5.82 26.41
C LYS A 579 -6.91 4.53 27.13
N GLU A 580 -6.01 3.57 27.16
CA GLU A 580 -6.18 2.43 28.04
C GLU A 580 -6.32 2.97 29.45
N THR A 581 -7.52 2.89 29.99
CA THR A 581 -7.75 3.22 31.40
C THR A 581 -7.13 2.09 32.19
N ARG A 582 -5.91 2.30 32.70
CA ARG A 582 -5.30 1.37 33.61
C ARG A 582 -6.27 1.08 34.75
N ARG A 583 -6.47 -0.20 35.01
CA ARG A 583 -7.10 -0.60 36.28
C ARG A 583 -6.18 -0.11 37.39
N LYS A 584 -6.76 0.48 38.42
CA LYS A 584 -6.05 1.05 39.60
C LYS A 584 -5.41 -0.02 40.52
N GLU A 585 -5.33 -1.27 40.09
CA GLU A 585 -4.68 -2.31 40.87
C GLU A 585 -3.17 -2.09 40.79
N GLU A 586 -2.55 -1.90 41.95
CA GLU A 586 -1.10 -1.68 42.07
C GLU A 586 -0.31 -2.97 41.81
N THR A 587 -0.91 -4.13 42.14
CA THR A 587 -0.30 -5.46 41.97
C THR A 587 -1.29 -6.46 41.39
N ARG A 588 -0.80 -7.50 40.73
CA ARG A 588 -1.63 -8.56 40.14
C ARG A 588 -0.84 -9.85 39.96
N ILE A 589 -1.50 -11.00 40.19
CA ILE A 589 -0.92 -12.31 39.93
C ILE A 589 -1.12 -12.67 38.45
N GLY A 590 -0.07 -13.21 37.83
CA GLY A 590 -0.09 -13.74 36.47
C GLY A 590 -0.27 -12.70 35.36
N SER A 591 -0.12 -11.41 35.65
CA SER A 591 -0.25 -10.35 34.63
C SER A 591 0.97 -9.45 34.65
N VAL A 592 1.68 -9.34 33.52
CA VAL A 592 2.93 -8.59 33.33
C VAL A 592 2.78 -7.61 32.20
N ASN A 593 3.38 -6.43 32.34
CA ASN A 593 3.52 -5.48 31.26
C ASN A 593 4.84 -5.73 30.50
N GLY A 594 4.79 -6.50 29.43
CA GLY A 594 5.86 -6.55 28.44
C GLY A 594 5.87 -5.30 27.55
N LEU A 595 6.87 -5.17 26.70
CA LEU A 595 7.03 -4.09 25.74
C LEU A 595 7.26 -4.64 24.33
N GLY A 596 6.60 -4.05 23.35
CA GLY A 596 6.73 -4.38 21.95
C GLY A 596 6.94 -3.15 21.09
N VAL A 597 7.35 -3.38 19.84
CA VAL A 597 7.43 -2.35 18.80
C VAL A 597 6.46 -2.72 17.67
N THR A 598 5.70 -1.75 17.23
CA THR A 598 4.77 -1.87 16.11
C THR A 598 5.15 -0.88 15.02
N SER A 599 4.51 -0.97 13.86
CA SER A 599 4.66 0.03 12.79
C SER A 599 4.29 1.46 13.21
N VAL A 600 3.61 1.62 14.35
CA VAL A 600 3.20 2.93 14.91
C VAL A 600 4.04 3.36 16.12
N GLY A 601 5.10 2.63 16.45
CA GLY A 601 6.01 2.88 17.57
C GLY A 601 5.89 1.85 18.68
N GLY A 602 6.58 2.10 19.79
CA GLY A 602 6.57 1.22 20.96
C GLY A 602 5.19 1.15 21.63
N CYS A 603 4.86 0.02 22.21
CA CYS A 603 3.60 -0.20 22.93
C CYS A 603 3.81 -1.11 24.15
N THR A 604 2.89 -1.06 25.08
CA THR A 604 2.80 -2.06 26.13
C THR A 604 2.23 -3.36 25.56
N LEU A 605 2.80 -4.49 25.93
CA LEU A 605 2.39 -5.83 25.54
C LEU A 605 2.00 -6.61 26.79
N PRO A 606 0.73 -6.62 27.20
CA PRO A 606 0.29 -7.38 28.34
C PRO A 606 0.50 -8.88 28.11
N VAL A 607 1.12 -9.55 29.08
CA VAL A 607 1.28 -11.01 29.12
C VAL A 607 0.50 -11.54 30.31
N GLN A 608 -0.39 -12.48 30.08
CA GLN A 608 -1.22 -13.10 31.12
C GLN A 608 -0.94 -14.59 31.21
N ALA A 609 -0.79 -15.12 32.41
CA ALA A 609 -0.67 -16.53 32.67
C ALA A 609 -1.72 -16.97 33.68
N VAL A 610 -2.21 -18.18 33.53
CA VAL A 610 -3.08 -18.86 34.50
C VAL A 610 -2.71 -20.34 34.55
N THR A 611 -2.96 -20.95 35.72
CA THR A 611 -2.89 -22.41 35.87
C THR A 611 -4.27 -23.02 35.67
N VAL A 612 -4.35 -24.11 34.92
CA VAL A 612 -5.58 -24.87 34.70
C VAL A 612 -5.35 -26.36 35.05
N PRO A 613 -6.33 -27.15 35.46
CA PRO A 613 -6.15 -28.59 35.67
C PRO A 613 -5.60 -29.25 34.38
N GLY A 614 -4.58 -30.12 34.53
CA GLY A 614 -3.94 -30.75 33.36
C GLY A 614 -2.82 -31.69 33.72
N LYS A 615 -1.96 -32.02 32.77
CA LYS A 615 -0.87 -32.98 32.86
C LYS A 615 0.52 -32.37 32.55
N GLY A 616 0.74 -31.15 32.99
CA GLY A 616 2.01 -30.43 32.77
C GLY A 616 2.17 -29.82 31.37
N GLY A 617 1.09 -29.63 30.64
CA GLY A 617 1.12 -29.04 29.32
C GLY A 617 1.22 -27.52 29.35
N LEU A 618 1.76 -26.96 28.27
CA LEU A 618 1.78 -25.54 27.97
C LEU A 618 0.77 -25.24 26.87
N SER A 619 -0.07 -24.23 27.04
CA SER A 619 -0.96 -23.73 26.00
C SER A 619 -0.77 -22.23 25.82
N VAL A 620 -0.79 -21.77 24.58
CA VAL A 620 -0.53 -20.38 24.24
C VAL A 620 -1.60 -19.84 23.29
N THR A 621 -2.07 -18.62 23.54
CA THR A 621 -3.05 -17.94 22.69
C THR A 621 -2.66 -16.46 22.49
N GLY A 622 -3.09 -15.84 21.38
CA GLY A 622 -2.83 -14.41 21.11
C GLY A 622 -2.23 -14.12 19.73
N LYS A 623 -2.38 -15.01 18.74
CA LYS A 623 -1.89 -14.87 17.36
C LYS A 623 -0.38 -14.61 17.30
N LEU A 624 0.39 -15.56 17.86
CA LEU A 624 1.85 -15.48 17.95
C LEU A 624 2.53 -16.05 16.70
N GLY A 625 3.60 -15.39 16.27
CA GLY A 625 4.56 -15.92 15.29
C GLY A 625 5.44 -17.01 15.90
N ASP A 626 6.29 -17.62 15.06
CA ASP A 626 7.04 -18.80 15.48
C ASP A 626 8.17 -18.46 16.46
N VAL A 627 8.84 -17.31 16.29
CA VAL A 627 9.87 -16.85 17.23
C VAL A 627 9.29 -16.57 18.63
N MET A 628 8.11 -15.99 18.70
CA MET A 628 7.43 -15.76 19.99
C MET A 628 7.01 -17.06 20.66
N LYS A 629 6.57 -18.09 19.92
CA LYS A 629 6.25 -19.42 20.45
C LYS A 629 7.48 -20.09 21.03
N GLU A 630 8.60 -20.04 20.30
CA GLU A 630 9.89 -20.54 20.78
C GLU A 630 10.32 -19.83 22.07
N SER A 631 10.20 -18.50 22.13
CA SER A 631 10.48 -17.72 23.35
C SER A 631 9.61 -18.17 24.54
N VAL A 632 8.34 -18.51 24.31
CA VAL A 632 7.45 -19.06 25.34
C VAL A 632 7.95 -20.42 25.82
N GLU A 633 8.39 -21.30 24.92
CA GLU A 633 8.93 -22.61 25.25
C GLU A 633 10.24 -22.51 26.05
N VAL A 634 11.14 -21.61 25.65
CA VAL A 634 12.41 -21.34 26.37
C VAL A 634 12.11 -20.85 27.80
N ALA A 635 11.21 -19.88 27.96
CA ALA A 635 10.81 -19.35 29.26
C ALA A 635 10.17 -20.43 30.15
N PHE A 636 9.30 -21.25 29.57
CA PHE A 636 8.67 -22.36 30.28
C PHE A 636 9.69 -23.40 30.74
N ASN A 637 10.62 -23.81 29.88
CA ASN A 637 11.64 -24.78 30.21
C ASN A 637 12.64 -24.23 31.22
N TYR A 638 13.02 -22.95 31.18
CA TYR A 638 13.82 -22.31 32.22
C TYR A 638 13.15 -22.41 33.59
N VAL A 639 11.87 -22.05 33.67
CA VAL A 639 11.13 -22.14 34.95
C VAL A 639 11.00 -23.57 35.42
N LYS A 640 10.77 -24.54 34.50
CA LYS A 640 10.64 -25.95 34.82
C LYS A 640 11.94 -26.55 35.32
N SER A 641 13.10 -26.15 34.75
CA SER A 641 14.44 -26.61 35.20
C SER A 641 14.85 -26.04 36.56
N ASN A 642 14.21 -24.96 37.00
CA ASN A 642 14.45 -24.32 38.31
C ASN A 642 13.24 -24.43 39.25
N LEU A 643 12.43 -25.48 39.08
CA LEU A 643 11.17 -25.63 39.83
C LEU A 643 11.38 -25.69 41.35
N ASP A 644 12.40 -26.38 41.81
CA ASP A 644 12.75 -26.52 43.24
C ASP A 644 13.02 -25.17 43.92
N HIS A 645 13.52 -24.20 43.15
CA HIS A 645 13.74 -22.85 43.64
C HIS A 645 12.43 -22.09 43.82
N TYR A 646 11.47 -22.31 42.92
CA TYR A 646 10.20 -21.52 42.88
C TYR A 646 9.08 -22.16 43.73
N VAL A 647 8.96 -23.47 43.70
CA VAL A 647 7.92 -24.25 44.38
C VAL A 647 8.53 -25.42 45.14
N PRO A 648 9.32 -25.16 46.20
CA PRO A 648 9.90 -26.25 47.00
C PRO A 648 8.78 -27.09 47.57
N HIS A 649 8.88 -28.42 47.42
CA HIS A 649 7.94 -29.46 47.92
C HIS A 649 6.69 -29.76 47.05
N ASP A 650 6.58 -29.27 45.82
CA ASP A 650 5.51 -29.68 44.90
C ASP A 650 6.06 -30.27 43.60
N GLU A 651 6.81 -31.37 43.71
CA GLU A 651 7.35 -32.11 42.56
C GLU A 651 6.24 -32.57 41.57
N GLU A 652 5.02 -32.73 42.04
CA GLU A 652 3.88 -33.13 41.23
C GLU A 652 3.11 -31.96 40.59
N PHE A 653 3.52 -30.68 40.76
CA PHE A 653 2.78 -29.54 40.26
C PHE A 653 2.41 -29.69 38.78
N PHE A 654 3.40 -29.98 37.92
CA PHE A 654 3.17 -30.20 36.50
C PHE A 654 2.45 -31.52 36.16
N ALA A 655 2.35 -32.46 37.08
CA ALA A 655 1.55 -33.67 36.89
C ALA A 655 0.03 -33.39 36.96
N LYS A 656 -0.35 -32.27 37.61
CA LYS A 656 -1.77 -31.94 37.90
C LYS A 656 -2.26 -30.65 37.27
N LYS A 657 -1.34 -29.77 36.76
CA LYS A 657 -1.69 -28.46 36.23
C LYS A 657 -0.99 -28.16 34.92
N ASN A 658 -1.69 -27.56 33.98
CA ASN A 658 -1.15 -26.93 32.80
C ASN A 658 -0.99 -25.44 33.03
N ILE A 659 -0.09 -24.80 32.28
CA ILE A 659 0.02 -23.34 32.21
C ILE A 659 -0.58 -22.88 30.89
N HIS A 660 -1.46 -21.87 30.96
CA HIS A 660 -2.01 -21.18 29.81
C HIS A 660 -1.48 -19.76 29.80
N ILE A 661 -0.79 -19.39 28.72
CA ILE A 661 -0.28 -18.03 28.47
C ILE A 661 -1.15 -17.37 27.41
N HIS A 662 -1.61 -16.17 27.70
CA HIS A 662 -2.42 -15.39 26.79
C HIS A 662 -1.82 -14.00 26.55
N PHE A 663 -1.72 -13.62 25.29
CA PHE A 663 -1.39 -12.27 24.89
C PHE A 663 -2.67 -11.59 24.40
N PRO A 664 -3.25 -10.67 25.19
CA PRO A 664 -4.43 -9.90 24.79
C PRO A 664 -4.24 -9.18 23.46
N ASP A 665 -5.35 -8.70 22.87
CA ASP A 665 -5.36 -8.12 21.52
C ASP A 665 -5.02 -9.13 20.41
N GLY A 666 -5.84 -10.19 20.33
CA GLY A 666 -5.69 -11.29 19.36
C GLY A 666 -5.83 -10.90 17.90
N ALA A 667 -6.26 -9.67 17.58
CA ALA A 667 -6.32 -9.17 16.21
C ALA A 667 -4.93 -8.85 15.63
N THR A 668 -3.98 -8.41 16.48
CA THR A 668 -2.64 -7.99 16.09
C THR A 668 -1.66 -9.16 16.15
N PRO A 669 -0.99 -9.55 15.05
CA PRO A 669 0.10 -10.53 15.08
C PRO A 669 1.24 -10.03 15.96
N LYS A 670 1.84 -10.96 16.73
CA LYS A 670 2.97 -10.67 17.62
C LYS A 670 4.07 -11.68 17.37
N ASP A 671 5.29 -11.18 17.19
CA ASP A 671 6.46 -12.04 16.98
C ASP A 671 7.72 -11.41 17.58
N GLY A 672 8.71 -12.24 17.94
CA GLY A 672 10.00 -11.82 18.48
C GLY A 672 10.31 -12.37 19.87
N PRO A 673 11.59 -12.49 20.24
CA PRO A 673 12.03 -13.12 21.50
C PRO A 673 11.98 -12.16 22.71
N SER A 674 11.78 -10.85 22.49
CA SER A 674 11.98 -9.80 23.51
C SER A 674 10.96 -9.78 24.66
N ALA A 675 9.95 -10.66 24.65
CA ALA A 675 9.01 -10.84 25.73
C ALA A 675 9.43 -11.94 26.74
N GLY A 676 10.57 -12.57 26.55
CA GLY A 676 11.04 -13.73 27.33
C GLY A 676 10.98 -13.51 28.83
N ILE A 677 11.56 -12.40 29.34
CA ILE A 677 11.51 -12.09 30.78
C ILE A 677 10.10 -11.82 31.28
N ALA A 678 9.22 -11.23 30.48
CA ALA A 678 7.83 -10.98 30.85
C ALA A 678 7.04 -12.30 30.94
N ILE A 679 7.26 -13.21 30.00
CA ILE A 679 6.66 -14.54 29.99
C ILE A 679 7.11 -15.33 31.23
N THR A 680 8.41 -15.37 31.48
CA THR A 680 9.01 -16.02 32.65
C THR A 680 8.40 -15.49 33.94
N THR A 681 8.27 -14.17 34.07
CA THR A 681 7.69 -13.53 35.24
C THR A 681 6.20 -13.90 35.42
N ALA A 682 5.42 -13.94 34.34
CA ALA A 682 4.02 -14.34 34.40
C ALA A 682 3.87 -15.79 34.86
N ILE A 683 4.73 -16.69 34.37
CA ILE A 683 4.73 -18.11 34.78
C ILE A 683 5.08 -18.23 36.26
N ILE A 684 6.18 -17.63 36.73
CA ILE A 684 6.63 -17.71 38.13
C ILE A 684 5.57 -17.12 39.06
N SER A 685 4.94 -16.01 38.68
CA SER A 685 3.87 -15.39 39.47
C SER A 685 2.72 -16.35 39.75
N VAL A 686 2.24 -17.08 38.75
CA VAL A 686 1.13 -18.04 38.98
C VAL A 686 1.58 -19.31 39.66
N LEU A 687 2.84 -19.71 39.52
CA LEU A 687 3.41 -20.85 40.25
C LEU A 687 3.57 -20.58 41.72
N CYS A 688 4.16 -19.44 42.07
CA CYS A 688 4.46 -19.04 43.45
C CYS A 688 3.34 -18.28 44.12
N ASN A 689 2.24 -17.97 43.41
CA ASN A 689 1.17 -17.11 43.87
C ASN A 689 1.72 -15.74 44.36
N ARG A 690 2.69 -15.16 43.61
CA ARG A 690 3.33 -13.88 43.95
C ARG A 690 2.74 -12.76 43.08
N GLU A 691 2.46 -11.65 43.72
CA GLU A 691 1.92 -10.47 43.05
C GLU A 691 2.99 -9.70 42.26
N ILE A 692 2.64 -9.28 41.06
CA ILE A 692 3.50 -8.53 40.15
C ILE A 692 3.12 -7.04 40.21
N ARG A 693 4.10 -6.18 40.31
CA ARG A 693 3.94 -4.72 40.20
C ARG A 693 3.42 -4.33 38.82
N GLN A 694 2.34 -3.59 38.76
CA GLN A 694 1.73 -3.14 37.50
C GLN A 694 2.25 -1.78 37.03
N ASP A 695 3.05 -1.08 37.83
CA ASP A 695 3.73 0.19 37.51
C ASP A 695 5.08 -0.01 36.80
N VAL A 696 5.53 -1.27 36.66
CA VAL A 696 6.76 -1.67 35.99
C VAL A 696 6.44 -2.37 34.66
N ALA A 697 7.20 -2.06 33.62
CA ALA A 697 7.24 -2.83 32.38
C ALA A 697 8.63 -3.45 32.17
N MET A 698 8.70 -4.44 31.30
CA MET A 698 9.96 -5.10 31.02
C MET A 698 10.09 -5.57 29.58
N THR A 699 11.33 -5.65 29.13
CA THR A 699 11.69 -6.25 27.85
C THR A 699 13.04 -6.91 27.95
N GLY A 700 13.19 -8.05 27.34
CA GLY A 700 14.42 -8.85 27.33
C GLY A 700 14.12 -10.27 26.86
N GLU A 701 15.05 -10.86 26.15
CA GLU A 701 15.05 -12.28 25.85
C GLU A 701 15.62 -13.06 27.04
N VAL A 702 15.14 -14.24 27.32
CA VAL A 702 15.65 -15.11 28.37
C VAL A 702 16.31 -16.35 27.78
N SER A 703 17.51 -16.69 28.25
CA SER A 703 18.17 -17.94 27.92
C SER A 703 17.66 -19.09 28.79
N LEU A 704 17.91 -20.34 28.38
CA LEU A 704 17.64 -21.56 29.20
C LEU A 704 18.40 -21.56 30.53
N LEU A 705 19.45 -20.76 30.67
CA LEU A 705 20.26 -20.59 31.88
C LEU A 705 19.84 -19.40 32.75
N GLY A 706 18.87 -18.60 32.27
CA GLY A 706 18.37 -17.44 33.00
C GLY A 706 19.10 -16.13 32.72
N ASP A 707 20.00 -16.09 31.72
CA ASP A 707 20.59 -14.83 31.30
C ASP A 707 19.55 -13.96 30.58
N VAL A 708 19.64 -12.65 30.78
CA VAL A 708 18.80 -11.67 30.09
C VAL A 708 19.58 -11.12 28.90
N LEU A 709 19.17 -11.53 27.71
CA LEU A 709 19.85 -11.21 26.45
C LEU A 709 19.36 -9.89 25.85
N PRO A 710 20.25 -9.17 25.11
CA PRO A 710 19.93 -7.89 24.51
C PRO A 710 18.86 -8.00 23.41
N ILE A 711 18.12 -6.91 23.21
CA ILE A 711 17.00 -6.83 22.27
C ILE A 711 17.06 -5.53 21.45
N GLY A 712 16.31 -5.47 20.35
CA GLY A 712 16.20 -4.25 19.55
C GLY A 712 15.07 -3.32 19.99
N GLY A 713 15.21 -2.02 19.63
CA GLY A 713 14.17 -1.01 19.78
C GLY A 713 13.90 -0.57 21.22
N VAL A 714 14.94 -0.47 22.04
CA VAL A 714 14.84 -0.06 23.45
C VAL A 714 14.21 1.32 23.58
N LYS A 715 14.65 2.29 22.78
CA LYS A 715 14.11 3.66 22.76
C LYS A 715 12.60 3.65 22.55
N GLU A 716 12.12 3.00 21.49
CA GLU A 716 10.69 2.92 21.17
C GLU A 716 9.90 2.24 22.28
N LYS A 717 10.43 1.17 22.86
CA LYS A 717 9.79 0.41 23.94
C LYS A 717 9.65 1.26 25.21
N VAL A 718 10.70 2.00 25.59
CA VAL A 718 10.65 2.91 26.73
C VAL A 718 9.66 4.06 26.49
N LEU A 719 9.64 4.64 25.28
CA LEU A 719 8.64 5.62 24.89
C LEU A 719 7.22 5.06 24.93
N GLY A 720 7.05 3.80 24.51
CA GLY A 720 5.78 3.08 24.61
C GLY A 720 5.31 2.88 26.05
N ALA A 721 6.21 2.51 26.96
CA ALA A 721 5.96 2.40 28.38
C ALA A 721 5.55 3.76 29.00
N HIS A 722 6.31 4.81 28.71
CA HIS A 722 6.03 6.17 29.18
C HIS A 722 4.64 6.63 28.74
N ARG A 723 4.29 6.45 27.46
CA ARG A 723 2.98 6.77 26.88
C ARG A 723 1.84 5.96 27.54
N GLY A 724 2.10 4.68 27.86
CA GLY A 724 1.21 3.83 28.64
C GLY A 724 1.11 4.24 30.11
N GLY A 725 1.79 5.30 30.57
CA GLY A 725 1.80 5.78 31.95
C GLY A 725 2.67 4.94 32.89
N ILE A 726 3.57 4.09 32.39
CA ILE A 726 4.56 3.34 33.17
C ILE A 726 5.76 4.24 33.40
N ARG A 727 6.35 4.18 34.59
CA ARG A 727 7.49 5.01 34.97
C ARG A 727 8.74 4.21 35.34
N GLU A 728 8.62 2.90 35.48
CA GLU A 728 9.76 2.01 35.71
C GLU A 728 9.83 0.96 34.60
N VAL A 729 11.03 0.76 34.04
CA VAL A 729 11.25 -0.22 32.96
C VAL A 729 12.48 -1.06 33.28
N ILE A 730 12.41 -2.36 33.02
CA ILE A 730 13.54 -3.28 33.11
C ILE A 730 14.02 -3.59 31.70
N ILE A 731 15.34 -3.38 31.47
CA ILE A 731 16.01 -3.68 30.19
C ILE A 731 17.24 -4.58 30.42
N PRO A 732 17.73 -5.30 29.39
CA PRO A 732 18.93 -6.11 29.49
C PRO A 732 20.21 -5.27 29.72
N GLU A 733 21.20 -5.84 30.40
CA GLU A 733 22.54 -5.22 30.59
C GLU A 733 23.20 -4.89 29.22
N GLY A 734 23.05 -5.78 28.23
CA GLY A 734 23.60 -5.54 26.88
C GLY A 734 23.02 -4.32 26.17
N ASN A 735 21.88 -3.81 26.61
CA ASN A 735 21.24 -2.59 26.12
C ASN A 735 21.50 -1.35 26.98
N ALA A 736 22.45 -1.39 27.91
CA ALA A 736 22.70 -0.28 28.80
C ALA A 736 23.09 1.03 28.04
N ARG A 737 23.78 0.90 26.89
CA ARG A 737 24.16 2.02 26.04
C ARG A 737 22.96 2.67 25.32
N ASP A 738 21.95 1.90 24.98
CA ASP A 738 20.76 2.38 24.26
C ASP A 738 19.95 3.40 25.08
N GLN A 739 20.25 3.55 26.37
CA GLN A 739 19.68 4.61 27.21
C GLN A 739 20.11 6.02 26.77
N GLU A 740 21.25 6.15 26.10
CA GLU A 740 21.74 7.44 25.60
C GLU A 740 20.82 8.01 24.51
N ASP A 741 20.13 7.12 23.76
CA ASP A 741 19.22 7.49 22.69
C ASP A 741 17.84 7.93 23.19
N ILE A 742 17.54 7.74 24.48
CA ILE A 742 16.27 8.16 25.08
C ILE A 742 16.31 9.66 25.31
N PRO A 743 15.30 10.45 24.87
CA PRO A 743 15.21 11.88 25.10
C PRO A 743 15.32 12.23 26.58
N GLU A 744 16.09 13.28 26.90
CA GLU A 744 16.36 13.69 28.28
C GLU A 744 15.09 14.01 29.08
N GLU A 745 14.06 14.56 28.42
CA GLU A 745 12.76 14.86 29.03
C GLU A 745 12.06 13.59 29.53
N ILE A 746 12.18 12.50 28.77
CA ILE A 746 11.60 11.20 29.13
C ILE A 746 12.48 10.50 30.16
N LYS A 747 13.80 10.56 29.99
CA LYS A 747 14.79 9.95 30.87
C LYS A 747 14.67 10.48 32.32
N GLY A 748 14.38 11.78 32.48
CA GLY A 748 14.11 12.37 33.78
C GLY A 748 12.83 11.90 34.48
N GLU A 749 11.84 11.39 33.71
CA GLU A 749 10.58 10.88 34.22
C GLU A 749 10.54 9.35 34.38
N MET A 750 11.53 8.63 33.85
CA MET A 750 11.59 7.18 33.82
C MET A 750 12.71 6.63 34.71
N LYS A 751 12.42 5.58 35.43
CA LYS A 751 13.43 4.81 36.16
C LYS A 751 13.75 3.54 35.39
N ILE A 752 14.98 3.45 34.88
CA ILE A 752 15.43 2.33 34.05
C ILE A 752 16.29 1.42 34.92
N HIS A 753 15.88 0.15 35.01
CA HIS A 753 16.59 -0.90 35.71
C HIS A 753 17.32 -1.80 34.71
N ILE A 754 18.55 -2.11 35.02
CA ILE A 754 19.40 -3.00 34.23
C ILE A 754 19.36 -4.39 34.83
N ALA A 755 19.09 -5.41 34.04
CA ALA A 755 19.10 -6.80 34.44
C ALA A 755 20.09 -7.61 33.61
N LYS A 756 20.97 -8.35 34.26
CA LYS A 756 21.89 -9.29 33.65
C LYS A 756 21.33 -10.71 33.64
N THR A 757 20.66 -11.06 34.73
CA THR A 757 20.04 -12.37 34.92
C THR A 757 18.58 -12.20 35.32
N TYR A 758 17.81 -13.27 35.19
CA TYR A 758 16.41 -13.24 35.62
C TYR A 758 16.26 -12.99 37.11
N ALA A 759 17.24 -13.40 37.95
CA ALA A 759 17.26 -13.08 39.37
C ALA A 759 17.27 -11.56 39.67
N ASP A 760 17.82 -10.75 38.79
CA ASP A 760 17.78 -9.28 38.93
C ASP A 760 16.39 -8.74 38.59
N VAL A 761 15.71 -9.32 37.60
CA VAL A 761 14.32 -9.00 37.28
C VAL A 761 13.40 -9.33 38.45
N GLU A 762 13.61 -10.48 39.07
CA GLU A 762 12.78 -10.97 40.18
C GLU A 762 12.82 -10.02 41.39
N LYS A 763 13.98 -9.46 41.74
CA LYS A 763 14.13 -8.50 42.85
C LYS A 763 13.35 -7.21 42.65
N ILE A 764 13.07 -6.82 41.40
CA ILE A 764 12.47 -5.54 41.06
C ILE A 764 10.94 -5.68 40.91
N ILE A 765 10.50 -6.79 40.28
CA ILE A 765 9.14 -6.90 39.77
C ILE A 765 8.12 -7.44 40.78
N PHE A 766 8.55 -8.33 41.67
CA PHE A 766 7.63 -8.88 42.67
C PHE A 766 7.49 -7.91 43.86
N ALA A 767 6.25 -7.73 44.29
CA ALA A 767 5.98 -7.00 45.51
C ALA A 767 6.52 -7.79 46.72
N ASP A 768 7.27 -7.12 47.59
CA ASP A 768 7.71 -7.73 48.84
C ASP A 768 6.49 -8.27 49.62
N LYS A 769 6.57 -9.51 50.11
CA LYS A 769 5.57 -9.99 51.07
C LYS A 769 5.67 -9.11 52.31
N LYS A 770 4.69 -8.20 52.52
CA LYS A 770 4.48 -7.54 53.78
C LYS A 770 4.17 -8.54 54.88
#